data_67fcc36aef3720966cc234767bca2653
#
_entry.id   67fcc36aef3720966cc234767bca2653
#
_cell.length_a   1.000
_cell.length_b   1.000
_cell.length_c   1.000
_cell.angle_alpha   90.00
_cell.angle_beta   90.00
_cell.angle_gamma   90.00
#
_symmetry.space_group_name_H-M   'P 1'
#
loop_
_entity.id
_entity.type
_entity.pdbx_description
1 polymer ?
#
loop_
_entity_poly.entity_id
_entity_poly.type
_entity_poly.pdbx_seq_one_letter_code
_entity_poly.pdbx_strand_id
1 'polypeptide(L)'
;MNVIRKLLTAVSLWACLSCIQAKAQTTTLFSDNFQSGSYSTWTMSGTGYDAVNTYLGNVSMRLNGLRQGTKALSSQGYTNVSLSMDMGALYLVQGDYCYAEYSTNGGTSWNTLVLVGDGEDSGALKRGTVSTGLDNNANLRVRFRSYTLYGHYCYGDNVVLTGMPATDGIYDPLSGNGNVSRSALTASFLTGSSTLNLMNFSHYALPSGAANPANTFQGRLTLYGEATSGSATEVGGNNNLPYYSQAQHLPEFEFDFVQNGTHFIPVTRGKIAGTHPSWTYILEPGRVWNENGDSGYSRVAFPFALQERGSDCMWNGVMTFLFKDDGSVSDLAYQIASETCYYLKVNFWGRLDAAYTPATISGAATIRNSYEAEVSRRMPTKPLSALATDYPGSGVTVANIGSDVTAAHMSIYGVAYNGVHYAGGCQTRYGTYPFCEVLDVPSYSTAKSVHGGYGLMRLEQKYAGTQRTLGIDDWVSECTGTQWDAPTFEQALDMATGNYTSAGTTTDEASQAMADGFFKVGTHAQKAGFACSYPYKTTPGTKFVYHTTDTYLLGRAMGQYYKSQAGSGADFFNDVMVDEIYRPLGLSPTSHVSSRTQDTAAQPFAGYGLVYVRDDVVKLGEFLNKAQGKIQGTQTLDAVMVTATLSLGSGGLQAGSAADRYNNGFWYYDLKQDTHNYGCSTAKWVPYMSGYGGISVVLLPNGMVYYQFSDNGQLTWGKSAIELNKIAAMCP
;
A
#
# COMPACT_ATOMS: atom_id res chain seq x y z
N MET A 1 -16.26 14.26 -71.15
CA MET A 1 -17.60 14.79 -70.85
C MET A 1 -17.98 14.46 -69.45
N ASN A 2 -17.94 15.51 -68.67
CA ASN A 2 -18.56 15.80 -67.37
C ASN A 2 -19.62 14.79 -66.86
N VAL A 3 -19.47 14.37 -65.59
CA VAL A 3 -20.45 14.70 -64.52
C VAL A 3 -19.77 14.52 -63.17
N ILE A 4 -19.61 15.66 -62.48
CA ILE A 4 -19.28 15.78 -61.06
C ILE A 4 -20.50 15.34 -60.25
N ARG A 5 -20.36 14.33 -59.38
CA ARG A 5 -21.30 14.10 -58.30
C ARG A 5 -20.58 14.26 -56.97
N LYS A 6 -20.96 15.31 -56.24
CA LYS A 6 -20.65 15.53 -54.85
C LYS A 6 -21.21 14.40 -54.01
N LEU A 7 -20.34 13.63 -53.35
CA LEU A 7 -20.71 12.83 -52.18
C LEU A 7 -20.30 13.66 -50.94
N LEU A 8 -21.32 14.08 -50.21
CA LEU A 8 -21.22 14.49 -48.83
C LEU A 8 -20.85 13.25 -48.01
N THR A 9 -19.60 13.15 -47.59
CA THR A 9 -19.19 12.24 -46.51
C THR A 9 -19.53 12.90 -45.20
N ALA A 10 -20.55 12.40 -44.51
CA ALA A 10 -20.79 12.69 -43.12
C ALA A 10 -19.59 12.14 -42.31
N VAL A 11 -18.74 13.02 -41.88
CA VAL A 11 -17.76 12.72 -40.83
C VAL A 11 -18.55 12.64 -39.54
N SER A 12 -18.88 11.42 -39.12
CA SER A 12 -19.32 11.18 -37.76
C SER A 12 -18.12 11.44 -36.84
N LEU A 13 -18.11 12.62 -36.22
CA LEU A 13 -17.30 12.88 -35.03
C LEU A 13 -17.77 11.90 -33.95
N TRP A 14 -17.06 10.81 -33.80
CA TRP A 14 -17.00 10.12 -32.54
C TRP A 14 -16.23 11.02 -31.59
N ALA A 15 -16.95 11.91 -30.91
CA ALA A 15 -16.46 12.52 -29.70
C ALA A 15 -16.23 11.37 -28.71
N CYS A 16 -15.00 10.92 -28.62
CA CYS A 16 -14.53 10.20 -27.44
C CYS A 16 -14.66 11.18 -26.27
N LEU A 17 -15.84 11.19 -25.62
CA LEU A 17 -15.92 11.69 -24.25
C LEU A 17 -15.08 10.72 -23.41
N SER A 18 -13.79 10.99 -23.33
CA SER A 18 -13.03 10.64 -22.15
C SER A 18 -13.77 11.32 -21.01
N CYS A 19 -14.55 10.55 -20.24
CA CYS A 19 -14.90 10.95 -18.89
C CYS A 19 -13.58 11.18 -18.15
N ILE A 20 -13.10 12.41 -18.21
CA ILE A 20 -12.22 12.95 -17.18
C ILE A 20 -13.17 12.99 -15.98
N GLN A 21 -13.15 11.92 -15.17
CA GLN A 21 -13.62 12.01 -13.79
C GLN A 21 -12.83 13.16 -13.20
N ALA A 22 -13.50 14.29 -12.98
CA ALA A 22 -12.92 15.37 -12.21
C ALA A 22 -12.63 14.76 -10.82
N LYS A 23 -11.37 14.37 -10.60
CA LYS A 23 -10.89 14.02 -9.26
C LYS A 23 -11.24 15.22 -8.40
N ALA A 24 -11.97 15.00 -7.32
CA ALA A 24 -12.23 16.01 -6.32
C ALA A 24 -10.86 16.52 -5.86
N GLN A 25 -10.49 17.69 -6.35
CA GLN A 25 -9.18 18.29 -6.08
C GLN A 25 -9.25 18.97 -4.71
N THR A 26 -8.28 18.70 -3.84
CA THR A 26 -8.14 19.42 -2.58
C THR A 26 -8.07 20.91 -2.87
N THR A 27 -9.00 21.66 -2.29
CA THR A 27 -9.12 23.12 -2.44
C THR A 27 -8.62 23.80 -1.20
N THR A 28 -7.85 24.88 -1.34
CA THR A 28 -7.52 25.75 -0.21
C THR A 28 -8.74 26.58 0.13
N LEU A 29 -9.32 26.36 1.31
CA LEU A 29 -10.49 27.08 1.83
C LEU A 29 -10.10 28.39 2.48
N PHE A 30 -8.93 28.40 3.11
CA PHE A 30 -8.34 29.59 3.72
C PHE A 30 -6.82 29.44 3.78
N SER A 31 -6.10 30.52 3.54
CA SER A 31 -4.67 30.62 3.85
C SER A 31 -4.30 32.03 4.26
N ASP A 32 -3.44 32.14 5.26
CA ASP A 32 -2.84 33.41 5.67
C ASP A 32 -1.40 33.14 6.13
N ASN A 33 -0.46 33.75 5.45
CA ASN A 33 0.96 33.70 5.76
C ASN A 33 1.52 35.07 6.13
N PHE A 34 0.63 36.05 6.36
CA PHE A 34 0.93 37.43 6.76
C PHE A 34 1.90 38.20 5.84
N GLN A 35 2.27 37.66 4.67
CA GLN A 35 3.18 38.33 3.73
C GLN A 35 2.60 39.62 3.15
N SER A 36 1.29 39.86 3.27
CA SER A 36 0.64 41.12 2.95
C SER A 36 1.04 42.27 3.89
N GLY A 37 1.68 41.98 5.00
CA GLY A 37 2.00 42.94 6.06
C GLY A 37 0.78 43.35 6.88
N SER A 38 -0.34 42.62 6.82
CA SER A 38 -1.61 42.96 7.48
C SER A 38 -2.25 41.75 8.13
N TYR A 39 -2.91 41.95 9.26
CA TYR A 39 -3.82 41.04 9.93
C TYR A 39 -5.21 41.65 10.13
N SER A 40 -5.60 42.58 9.31
CA SER A 40 -6.88 43.34 9.44
C SER A 40 -8.13 42.46 9.38
N THR A 41 -8.02 41.24 8.88
CA THR A 41 -9.10 40.27 8.83
C THR A 41 -9.21 39.40 10.12
N TRP A 42 -8.31 39.59 11.08
CA TRP A 42 -8.29 38.93 12.37
C TRP A 42 -8.91 39.81 13.45
N THR A 43 -9.61 39.20 14.40
CA THR A 43 -10.15 39.90 15.57
C THR A 43 -9.15 39.83 16.71
N MET A 44 -8.61 40.99 17.08
CA MET A 44 -7.62 41.09 18.15
C MET A 44 -8.32 41.36 19.49
N SER A 45 -7.88 40.69 20.55
CA SER A 45 -8.41 40.85 21.92
C SER A 45 -7.35 40.54 22.98
N GLY A 46 -7.65 40.89 24.22
CA GLY A 46 -6.71 40.72 25.36
C GLY A 46 -5.80 41.94 25.55
N THR A 47 -4.95 41.92 26.58
CA THR A 47 -4.02 43.00 26.96
C THR A 47 -2.62 42.65 26.45
N GLY A 48 -1.95 43.59 25.77
CA GLY A 48 -0.63 43.40 25.17
C GLY A 48 -0.54 44.07 23.81
N TYR A 49 0.49 43.76 23.03
CA TYR A 49 0.72 44.33 21.71
C TYR A 49 0.62 43.26 20.65
N ASP A 50 0.17 43.68 19.48
CA ASP A 50 0.13 42.91 18.24
C ASP A 50 0.74 43.74 17.09
N ALA A 51 1.40 43.08 16.18
CA ALA A 51 1.97 43.66 14.97
C ALA A 51 2.20 42.57 13.93
N VAL A 52 2.44 42.96 12.69
CA VAL A 52 3.14 42.11 11.72
C VAL A 52 4.63 42.40 11.85
N ASN A 53 5.45 41.34 11.96
CA ASN A 53 6.91 41.49 12.08
C ASN A 53 7.61 40.28 11.46
N THR A 54 8.89 40.44 11.15
CA THR A 54 9.70 39.36 10.58
C THR A 54 10.24 38.45 11.69
N TYR A 55 10.03 37.16 11.55
CA TYR A 55 10.60 36.10 12.37
C TYR A 55 11.40 35.14 11.47
N LEU A 56 12.70 35.03 11.68
CA LEU A 56 13.63 34.18 10.88
C LEU A 56 13.42 34.30 9.36
N GLY A 57 13.18 35.52 8.87
CA GLY A 57 12.96 35.80 7.45
C GLY A 57 11.50 35.69 6.99
N ASN A 58 10.57 35.21 7.82
CA ASN A 58 9.13 35.12 7.51
C ASN A 58 8.38 36.28 8.16
N VAL A 59 7.44 36.85 7.41
CA VAL A 59 6.53 37.87 7.95
C VAL A 59 5.40 37.15 8.68
N SER A 60 5.26 37.41 9.99
CA SER A 60 4.37 36.67 10.89
C SER A 60 3.56 37.61 11.77
N MET A 61 2.41 37.16 12.30
CA MET A 61 1.67 37.85 13.35
C MET A 61 2.46 37.77 14.65
N ARG A 62 2.95 38.89 15.17
CA ARG A 62 3.64 38.99 16.46
C ARG A 62 2.68 39.41 17.57
N LEU A 63 2.68 38.68 18.67
CA LEU A 63 1.91 38.95 19.86
C LEU A 63 2.82 39.02 21.10
N ASN A 64 2.44 39.82 22.10
CA ASN A 64 3.04 39.72 23.46
C ASN A 64 2.02 40.06 24.53
N GLY A 65 2.34 39.78 25.80
CA GLY A 65 1.44 39.91 26.91
C GLY A 65 0.32 38.84 26.89
N LEU A 66 -0.89 39.22 27.29
CA LEU A 66 -2.08 38.39 27.24
C LEU A 66 -2.91 38.69 25.97
N ARG A 67 -2.28 38.64 24.80
CA ARG A 67 -2.89 39.04 23.54
C ARG A 67 -3.27 37.84 22.70
N GLN A 68 -4.37 37.94 21.96
CA GLN A 68 -4.76 36.92 20.99
C GLN A 68 -5.34 37.53 19.70
N GLY A 69 -5.08 36.87 18.59
CA GLY A 69 -5.72 37.11 17.30
C GLY A 69 -6.57 35.88 16.94
N THR A 70 -7.85 36.11 16.66
CA THR A 70 -8.82 35.05 16.32
C THR A 70 -9.36 35.26 14.92
N LYS A 71 -9.54 34.15 14.17
CA LYS A 71 -10.14 34.14 12.83
C LYS A 71 -11.26 33.11 12.77
N ALA A 72 -12.44 33.54 12.29
CA ALA A 72 -13.53 32.61 11.98
C ALA A 72 -13.25 31.96 10.60
N LEU A 73 -13.44 30.67 10.53
CA LEU A 73 -13.29 29.87 9.31
C LEU A 73 -14.55 29.02 9.10
N SER A 74 -14.69 28.43 7.93
CA SER A 74 -15.76 27.49 7.60
C SER A 74 -15.24 26.40 6.69
N SER A 75 -15.62 25.19 6.98
CA SER A 75 -15.47 24.04 6.09
C SER A 75 -16.83 23.49 5.64
N GLN A 76 -17.90 24.27 5.80
CA GLN A 76 -19.23 23.85 5.37
C GLN A 76 -19.24 23.51 3.88
N GLY A 77 -19.79 22.35 3.54
CA GLY A 77 -19.77 21.81 2.18
C GLY A 77 -18.44 21.17 1.77
N TYR A 78 -17.54 20.91 2.72
CA TYR A 78 -16.26 20.24 2.45
C TYR A 78 -16.00 19.07 3.38
N THR A 79 -15.33 18.04 2.85
CA THR A 79 -14.86 16.83 3.54
C THR A 79 -13.34 16.72 3.42
N ASN A 80 -12.74 15.78 4.12
CA ASN A 80 -11.27 15.63 4.17
C ASN A 80 -10.57 16.94 4.51
N VAL A 81 -11.13 17.65 5.48
CA VAL A 81 -10.65 18.97 5.87
C VAL A 81 -9.40 18.83 6.73
N SER A 82 -8.36 19.56 6.36
CA SER A 82 -7.10 19.62 7.09
C SER A 82 -6.76 21.07 7.44
N LEU A 83 -6.37 21.31 8.66
CA LEU A 83 -5.90 22.60 9.16
C LEU A 83 -4.45 22.47 9.60
N SER A 84 -3.59 23.34 9.13
CA SER A 84 -2.23 23.51 9.67
C SER A 84 -1.98 24.95 10.11
N MET A 85 -1.16 25.12 11.14
CA MET A 85 -0.72 26.40 11.68
C MET A 85 0.71 26.30 12.15
N ASP A 86 1.48 27.39 12.02
CA ASP A 86 2.85 27.49 12.52
C ASP A 86 2.94 28.45 13.70
N MET A 87 3.81 28.15 14.66
CA MET A 87 4.07 28.97 15.85
C MET A 87 5.56 29.01 16.17
N GLY A 88 6.09 30.19 16.41
CA GLY A 88 7.43 30.41 16.94
C GLY A 88 7.42 31.41 18.11
N ALA A 89 8.57 31.57 18.75
CA ALA A 89 8.70 32.47 19.87
C ALA A 89 10.11 33.03 20.02
N LEU A 90 10.24 34.18 20.70
CA LEU A 90 11.55 34.77 21.08
C LEU A 90 11.48 35.28 22.52
N TYR A 91 12.58 35.07 23.22
CA TYR A 91 12.84 35.60 24.58
C TYR A 91 11.88 35.09 25.64
N LEU A 92 11.34 33.88 25.50
CA LEU A 92 10.49 33.29 26.52
C LEU A 92 11.28 32.95 27.80
N VAL A 93 10.61 33.03 28.92
CA VAL A 93 11.12 32.59 30.24
C VAL A 93 10.13 31.63 30.86
N GLN A 94 10.50 30.98 31.95
CA GLN A 94 9.65 30.03 32.68
C GLN A 94 8.28 30.66 33.00
N GLY A 95 7.22 30.00 32.52
CA GLY A 95 5.84 30.46 32.69
C GLY A 95 5.27 31.19 31.47
N ASP A 96 6.09 31.49 30.45
CA ASP A 96 5.63 32.04 29.19
C ASP A 96 5.20 30.93 28.21
N TYR A 97 4.14 31.19 27.45
CA TYR A 97 3.62 30.24 26.47
C TYR A 97 3.03 30.94 25.24
N CYS A 98 3.29 30.36 24.07
CA CYS A 98 2.72 30.73 22.78
C CYS A 98 1.86 29.58 22.24
N TYR A 99 0.62 29.86 21.86
CA TYR A 99 -0.35 28.86 21.43
C TYR A 99 -0.84 29.14 20.02
N ALA A 100 -0.86 28.12 19.17
CA ALA A 100 -1.73 28.03 18.00
C ALA A 100 -2.85 27.04 18.33
N GLU A 101 -4.10 27.50 18.25
CA GLU A 101 -5.27 26.75 18.74
C GLU A 101 -6.40 26.79 17.71
N TYR A 102 -7.25 25.75 17.72
CA TYR A 102 -8.46 25.69 16.91
C TYR A 102 -9.69 25.34 17.74
N SER A 103 -10.85 25.71 17.25
CA SER A 103 -12.15 25.42 17.83
C SER A 103 -13.09 24.90 16.75
N THR A 104 -13.89 23.88 17.08
CA THR A 104 -14.92 23.33 16.21
C THR A 104 -16.34 23.77 16.61
N ASN A 105 -16.48 24.61 17.67
CA ASN A 105 -17.74 25.01 18.25
C ASN A 105 -17.87 26.55 18.45
N GLY A 106 -17.33 27.31 17.49
CA GLY A 106 -17.47 28.76 17.46
C GLY A 106 -16.62 29.50 18.50
N GLY A 107 -15.61 28.85 19.10
CA GLY A 107 -14.74 29.44 20.12
C GLY A 107 -15.21 29.19 21.55
N THR A 108 -16.21 28.34 21.75
CA THR A 108 -16.68 27.95 23.10
C THR A 108 -15.62 27.10 23.82
N SER A 109 -14.95 26.21 23.12
CA SER A 109 -13.76 25.48 23.59
C SER A 109 -12.67 25.51 22.57
N TRP A 110 -11.42 25.31 23.01
CA TRP A 110 -10.23 25.39 22.16
C TRP A 110 -9.34 24.18 22.37
N ASN A 111 -8.79 23.67 21.27
CA ASN A 111 -7.79 22.59 21.23
C ASN A 111 -6.45 23.19 20.84
N THR A 112 -5.40 22.87 21.58
CA THR A 112 -4.05 23.31 21.26
C THR A 112 -3.49 22.47 20.10
N LEU A 113 -3.07 23.13 19.03
CA LEU A 113 -2.44 22.52 17.89
C LEU A 113 -0.91 22.62 17.96
N VAL A 114 -0.40 23.77 18.39
CA VAL A 114 1.02 24.00 18.68
C VAL A 114 1.17 24.75 19.99
N LEU A 115 2.11 24.33 20.80
CA LEU A 115 2.58 24.99 22.00
C LEU A 115 4.08 25.24 21.89
N VAL A 116 4.51 26.46 22.24
CA VAL A 116 5.94 26.82 22.38
C VAL A 116 6.10 27.44 23.75
N GLY A 117 6.99 26.89 24.56
CA GLY A 117 7.35 27.37 25.90
C GLY A 117 8.82 27.76 26.03
N ASP A 118 9.22 28.10 27.26
CA ASP A 118 10.62 28.38 27.60
C ASP A 118 11.54 27.24 27.19
N GLY A 119 12.71 27.58 26.61
CA GLY A 119 13.66 26.61 26.08
C GLY A 119 13.34 26.06 24.68
N GLU A 120 12.18 26.40 24.15
CA GLU A 120 11.75 26.01 22.78
C GLU A 120 11.66 27.22 21.84
N ASP A 121 11.93 28.41 22.34
CA ASP A 121 11.97 29.66 21.59
C ASP A 121 13.29 29.81 20.81
N SER A 122 13.36 30.81 19.91
CA SER A 122 14.51 31.08 19.03
C SER A 122 14.81 30.02 17.94
N GLY A 123 14.03 28.93 17.87
CA GLY A 123 14.10 27.93 16.82
C GLY A 123 13.22 28.24 15.60
N ALA A 124 13.21 27.32 14.63
CA ALA A 124 12.29 27.40 13.48
C ALA A 124 10.81 27.38 13.93
N LEU A 125 9.91 27.90 13.08
CA LEU A 125 8.47 27.77 13.30
C LEU A 125 8.09 26.29 13.44
N LYS A 126 7.40 25.95 14.52
CA LYS A 126 6.81 24.62 14.72
C LYS A 126 5.48 24.54 13.99
N ARG A 127 5.27 23.48 13.21
CA ARG A 127 3.99 23.21 12.53
C ARG A 127 3.17 22.19 13.30
N GLY A 128 1.88 22.51 13.50
CA GLY A 128 0.86 21.55 13.90
C GLY A 128 -0.14 21.34 12.77
N THR A 129 -0.69 20.13 12.68
CA THR A 129 -1.73 19.77 11.68
C THR A 129 -2.79 18.91 12.35
N VAL A 130 -4.07 19.17 12.02
CA VAL A 130 -5.21 18.36 12.41
C VAL A 130 -6.08 18.09 11.18
N SER A 131 -6.58 16.85 11.06
CA SER A 131 -7.44 16.42 9.95
C SER A 131 -8.67 15.63 10.39
N THR A 132 -9.03 15.71 11.68
CA THR A 132 -10.18 15.02 12.24
C THR A 132 -11.15 16.00 12.89
N GLY A 133 -12.47 15.76 12.72
CA GLY A 133 -13.51 16.56 13.34
C GLY A 133 -13.69 17.96 12.76
N LEU A 134 -13.15 18.23 11.55
CA LEU A 134 -13.21 19.53 10.89
C LEU A 134 -14.20 19.56 9.73
N ASP A 135 -14.68 18.41 9.25
CA ASP A 135 -15.52 18.30 8.06
C ASP A 135 -16.87 18.98 8.23
N ASN A 136 -17.37 19.60 7.15
CA ASN A 136 -18.70 20.22 7.05
C ASN A 136 -19.07 21.10 8.28
N ASN A 137 -18.13 21.90 8.77
CA ASN A 137 -18.29 22.68 9.97
C ASN A 137 -18.29 24.18 9.65
N ALA A 138 -19.44 24.83 9.86
CA ALA A 138 -19.59 26.29 9.68
C ALA A 138 -19.00 27.10 10.85
N ASN A 139 -18.65 26.46 11.97
CA ASN A 139 -18.29 27.12 13.23
C ASN A 139 -16.80 26.92 13.58
N LEU A 140 -15.94 26.71 12.60
CA LEU A 140 -14.51 26.61 12.81
C LEU A 140 -13.93 27.96 13.21
N ARG A 141 -13.01 27.96 14.16
CA ARG A 141 -12.19 29.13 14.49
C ARG A 141 -10.74 28.70 14.70
N VAL A 142 -9.83 29.59 14.43
CA VAL A 142 -8.42 29.49 14.78
C VAL A 142 -8.00 30.70 15.60
N ARG A 143 -7.01 30.53 16.45
CA ARG A 143 -6.37 31.67 17.12
C ARG A 143 -4.89 31.42 17.35
N PHE A 144 -4.13 32.52 17.33
CA PHE A 144 -2.83 32.63 17.95
C PHE A 144 -2.99 33.36 19.29
N ARG A 145 -2.39 32.85 20.33
CA ARG A 145 -2.51 33.44 21.68
C ARG A 145 -1.15 33.47 22.37
N SER A 146 -0.78 34.63 22.92
CA SER A 146 0.37 34.78 23.81
C SER A 146 -0.07 34.80 25.27
N TYR A 147 0.70 34.15 26.11
CA TYR A 147 0.69 34.24 27.57
C TYR A 147 2.14 34.50 27.96
N THR A 148 2.57 35.79 27.89
CA THR A 148 3.99 36.17 28.04
C THR A 148 4.11 37.48 28.80
N LEU A 149 5.29 37.79 29.28
CA LEU A 149 5.65 39.10 29.76
C LEU A 149 5.88 40.10 28.63
N TYR A 150 5.86 41.41 28.92
CA TYR A 150 6.25 42.43 27.96
C TYR A 150 7.74 42.24 27.50
N GLY A 151 7.95 42.29 26.20
CA GLY A 151 9.27 42.06 25.59
C GLY A 151 9.55 40.61 25.21
N HIS A 152 8.63 39.68 25.50
CA HIS A 152 8.64 38.30 25.09
C HIS A 152 7.58 38.08 24.00
N TYR A 153 7.93 37.43 22.90
CA TYR A 153 7.14 37.48 21.68
C TYR A 153 6.73 36.10 21.17
N CYS A 154 5.48 36.00 20.75
CA CYS A 154 4.91 34.88 20.02
C CYS A 154 4.75 35.25 18.53
N TYR A 155 5.05 34.34 17.63
CA TYR A 155 4.94 34.53 16.19
C TYR A 155 4.08 33.45 15.57
N GLY A 156 2.86 33.81 15.14
CA GLY A 156 1.94 32.93 14.43
C GLY A 156 2.04 33.12 12.93
N ASP A 157 2.01 32.01 12.17
CA ASP A 157 2.18 32.06 10.72
C ASP A 157 1.51 30.88 10.00
N ASN A 158 1.47 30.93 8.66
CA ASN A 158 1.13 29.83 7.76
C ASN A 158 -0.14 29.06 8.13
N VAL A 159 -1.22 29.78 8.40
CA VAL A 159 -2.53 29.16 8.61
C VAL A 159 -3.07 28.69 7.26
N VAL A 160 -3.29 27.37 7.12
CA VAL A 160 -3.83 26.78 5.89
C VAL A 160 -4.96 25.82 6.25
N LEU A 161 -6.16 26.09 5.73
CA LEU A 161 -7.31 25.19 5.77
C LEU A 161 -7.56 24.68 4.35
N THR A 162 -7.54 23.38 4.17
CA THR A 162 -7.84 22.72 2.90
C THR A 162 -9.00 21.76 3.07
N GLY A 163 -9.71 21.43 2.01
CA GLY A 163 -10.77 20.44 1.99
C GLY A 163 -11.14 20.05 0.58
N MET A 164 -11.86 18.95 0.44
CA MET A 164 -12.49 18.52 -0.81
C MET A 164 -13.96 18.97 -0.78
N PRO A 165 -14.56 19.51 -1.85
CA PRO A 165 -15.98 19.78 -1.89
C PRO A 165 -16.76 18.52 -1.48
N ALA A 166 -17.66 18.66 -0.52
CA ALA A 166 -18.64 17.61 -0.23
C ALA A 166 -19.50 17.47 -1.47
N THR A 167 -19.47 16.33 -2.11
CA THR A 167 -20.37 16.05 -3.20
C THR A 167 -21.77 15.87 -2.60
N ASP A 168 -22.68 16.76 -2.89
CA ASP A 168 -24.11 16.60 -2.62
C ASP A 168 -24.70 15.49 -3.51
N GLY A 169 -24.08 14.30 -3.46
CA GLY A 169 -24.42 13.23 -4.35
C GLY A 169 -23.80 11.89 -3.95
N ILE A 170 -24.20 10.85 -4.63
CA ILE A 170 -23.66 9.51 -4.48
C ILE A 170 -22.18 9.53 -4.92
N TYR A 171 -21.27 9.07 -4.04
CA TYR A 171 -19.84 8.92 -4.41
C TYR A 171 -19.69 7.93 -5.57
N ASP A 172 -18.97 8.34 -6.61
CA ASP A 172 -18.77 7.58 -7.86
C ASP A 172 -20.10 7.09 -8.49
N PRO A 173 -21.02 8.00 -8.90
CA PRO A 173 -22.37 7.65 -9.34
C PRO A 173 -22.36 6.87 -10.65
N LEU A 174 -23.31 5.95 -10.78
CA LEU A 174 -23.53 5.15 -11.99
C LEU A 174 -24.47 5.89 -12.94
N SER A 175 -24.24 5.75 -14.24
CA SER A 175 -25.07 6.37 -15.29
C SER A 175 -26.13 5.44 -15.87
N GLY A 176 -26.15 4.14 -15.47
CA GLY A 176 -27.13 3.17 -15.95
C GLY A 176 -28.51 3.36 -15.33
N ASN A 177 -29.48 2.72 -15.89
CA ASN A 177 -30.90 2.77 -15.46
C ASN A 177 -31.41 1.50 -14.77
N GLY A 178 -30.51 0.55 -14.46
CA GLY A 178 -30.80 -0.73 -13.83
C GLY A 178 -31.26 -1.83 -14.81
N ASN A 179 -31.34 -1.54 -16.10
CA ASN A 179 -31.71 -2.54 -17.11
C ASN A 179 -30.54 -3.48 -17.40
N VAL A 180 -30.41 -4.53 -16.59
CA VAL A 180 -29.38 -5.56 -16.71
C VAL A 180 -30.06 -6.91 -16.97
N SER A 181 -29.59 -7.63 -17.98
CA SER A 181 -30.00 -9.00 -18.23
C SER A 181 -28.99 -9.98 -17.66
N ARG A 182 -29.43 -10.81 -16.71
CA ARG A 182 -28.57 -11.81 -16.06
C ARG A 182 -28.96 -13.23 -16.47
N SER A 183 -27.97 -14.02 -16.89
CA SER A 183 -28.13 -15.46 -17.10
C SER A 183 -27.66 -16.30 -15.88
N ALA A 184 -26.98 -15.68 -14.90
CA ALA A 184 -26.54 -16.33 -13.67
C ALA A 184 -26.58 -15.32 -12.51
N LEU A 185 -26.57 -15.82 -11.28
CA LEU A 185 -26.65 -15.01 -10.05
C LEU A 185 -27.85 -14.05 -10.05
N THR A 186 -28.98 -14.52 -10.59
CA THR A 186 -30.25 -13.76 -10.56
C THR A 186 -30.74 -13.60 -9.13
N ALA A 187 -31.68 -12.68 -8.88
CA ALA A 187 -32.28 -12.54 -7.55
C ALA A 187 -32.92 -13.85 -7.09
N SER A 188 -33.67 -14.53 -7.97
CA SER A 188 -34.29 -15.85 -7.66
C SER A 188 -33.24 -16.95 -7.37
N PHE A 189 -32.06 -16.87 -7.96
CA PHE A 189 -30.95 -17.76 -7.61
C PHE A 189 -30.45 -17.47 -6.22
N LEU A 190 -30.12 -16.21 -5.88
CA LEU A 190 -29.55 -15.81 -4.60
C LEU A 190 -30.52 -15.96 -3.42
N THR A 191 -31.85 -15.84 -3.66
CA THR A 191 -32.88 -16.02 -2.63
C THR A 191 -33.48 -17.43 -2.63
N GLY A 192 -33.12 -18.30 -3.56
CA GLY A 192 -33.61 -19.69 -3.68
C GLY A 192 -32.64 -20.68 -3.04
N SER A 193 -32.69 -21.95 -3.46
CA SER A 193 -31.89 -23.07 -2.93
C SER A 193 -31.02 -23.76 -3.99
N SER A 194 -30.79 -23.14 -5.14
CA SER A 194 -30.03 -23.73 -6.24
C SER A 194 -28.54 -23.85 -5.91
N THR A 195 -27.88 -24.90 -6.38
CA THR A 195 -26.45 -25.11 -6.24
C THR A 195 -25.67 -24.17 -7.14
N LEU A 196 -24.64 -23.53 -6.60
CA LEU A 196 -23.69 -22.72 -7.36
C LEU A 196 -22.72 -23.62 -8.15
N ASN A 197 -22.49 -23.27 -9.41
CA ASN A 197 -21.41 -23.82 -10.22
C ASN A 197 -20.41 -22.74 -10.55
N LEU A 198 -19.17 -23.14 -10.88
CA LEU A 198 -18.15 -22.21 -11.40
C LEU A 198 -18.64 -21.51 -12.66
N MET A 199 -18.43 -20.20 -12.72
CA MET A 199 -18.92 -19.37 -13.83
C MET A 199 -17.92 -18.25 -14.15
N ASN A 200 -18.15 -17.57 -15.28
CA ASN A 200 -17.35 -16.43 -15.65
C ASN A 200 -17.49 -15.30 -14.63
N PHE A 201 -16.38 -14.69 -14.24
CA PHE A 201 -16.35 -13.59 -13.26
C PHE A 201 -17.12 -12.34 -13.72
N SER A 202 -17.46 -12.22 -15.00
CA SER A 202 -18.37 -11.16 -15.47
C SER A 202 -19.72 -11.15 -14.78
N HIS A 203 -20.17 -12.29 -14.23
CA HIS A 203 -21.41 -12.36 -13.44
C HIS A 203 -21.30 -11.72 -12.06
N TYR A 204 -20.07 -11.55 -11.53
CA TYR A 204 -19.79 -10.84 -10.28
C TYR A 204 -19.43 -9.36 -10.52
N ALA A 205 -19.12 -8.97 -11.75
CA ALA A 205 -18.72 -7.61 -12.09
C ALA A 205 -19.91 -6.64 -12.05
N LEU A 206 -19.61 -5.37 -11.78
CA LEU A 206 -20.53 -4.26 -11.96
C LEU A 206 -20.87 -4.11 -13.48
N PRO A 207 -22.11 -4.30 -13.91
CA PRO A 207 -22.46 -4.19 -15.32
C PRO A 207 -22.68 -2.72 -15.75
N SER A 208 -22.45 -2.41 -17.01
CA SER A 208 -22.59 -1.05 -17.55
C SER A 208 -24.02 -0.49 -17.47
N GLY A 209 -25.05 -1.35 -17.40
CA GLY A 209 -26.44 -0.94 -17.24
C GLY A 209 -26.89 -0.72 -15.79
N ALA A 210 -26.04 -0.94 -14.82
CA ALA A 210 -26.36 -0.81 -13.40
C ALA A 210 -26.77 0.63 -13.03
N ALA A 211 -27.77 0.75 -12.14
CA ALA A 211 -28.19 2.03 -11.56
C ALA A 211 -27.54 2.25 -10.19
N ASN A 212 -27.60 3.48 -9.70
CA ASN A 212 -27.19 3.80 -8.33
C ASN A 212 -27.96 2.95 -7.33
N PRO A 213 -27.34 2.54 -6.20
CA PRO A 213 -27.99 1.75 -5.18
C PRO A 213 -29.18 2.50 -4.58
N ALA A 214 -30.28 1.80 -4.33
CA ALA A 214 -31.47 2.32 -3.66
C ALA A 214 -31.43 2.09 -2.16
N ASN A 215 -30.62 1.12 -1.69
CA ASN A 215 -30.42 0.83 -0.29
C ASN A 215 -28.98 1.17 0.12
N THR A 216 -28.77 1.41 1.41
CA THR A 216 -27.48 1.79 1.99
C THR A 216 -27.05 0.76 3.02
N PHE A 217 -25.93 0.10 2.79
CA PHE A 217 -25.36 -0.87 3.74
C PHE A 217 -24.52 -0.18 4.81
N GLN A 218 -24.87 -0.38 6.06
CA GLN A 218 -24.01 -0.07 7.19
C GLN A 218 -24.31 -1.03 8.33
N GLY A 219 -23.34 -1.79 8.75
CA GLY A 219 -23.48 -2.79 9.81
C GLY A 219 -22.71 -4.05 9.52
N ARG A 220 -23.17 -5.16 10.10
CA ARG A 220 -22.51 -6.44 10.11
C ARG A 220 -23.08 -7.41 9.09
N LEU A 221 -22.20 -8.04 8.33
CA LEU A 221 -22.47 -9.21 7.50
C LEU A 221 -21.90 -10.45 8.19
N THR A 222 -22.75 -11.43 8.48
CA THR A 222 -22.37 -12.74 9.05
C THR A 222 -22.71 -13.82 8.06
N LEU A 223 -21.81 -14.79 7.84
CA LEU A 223 -22.05 -15.97 7.03
C LEU A 223 -22.15 -17.19 7.91
N TYR A 224 -22.87 -18.21 7.43
CA TYR A 224 -23.07 -19.47 8.14
C TYR A 224 -22.78 -20.65 7.21
N GLY A 225 -22.27 -21.75 7.80
CA GLY A 225 -21.98 -22.96 7.04
C GLY A 225 -20.59 -23.00 6.41
N GLU A 226 -19.67 -22.15 6.81
CA GLU A 226 -18.30 -22.05 6.27
C GLU A 226 -17.53 -23.37 6.47
N ALA A 227 -17.78 -24.09 7.57
CA ALA A 227 -17.14 -25.38 7.83
C ALA A 227 -17.56 -26.50 6.84
N THR A 228 -18.63 -26.30 6.09
CA THR A 228 -19.17 -27.25 5.09
C THR A 228 -19.45 -26.57 3.76
N SER A 229 -18.97 -25.34 3.57
CA SER A 229 -19.31 -24.49 2.43
C SER A 229 -18.70 -24.97 1.12
N GLY A 230 -19.54 -25.08 0.12
CA GLY A 230 -19.16 -25.16 -1.28
C GLY A 230 -18.39 -26.41 -1.70
N SER A 231 -17.63 -26.22 -2.75
CA SER A 231 -16.79 -27.24 -3.38
C SER A 231 -15.39 -26.70 -3.59
N ALA A 232 -14.40 -27.56 -3.47
CA ALA A 232 -13.00 -27.24 -3.72
C ALA A 232 -12.41 -28.31 -4.67
N THR A 233 -11.66 -27.84 -5.68
CA THR A 233 -10.97 -28.73 -6.62
C THR A 233 -9.57 -28.21 -6.87
N GLU A 234 -8.55 -29.02 -6.59
CA GLU A 234 -7.18 -28.71 -7.00
C GLU A 234 -7.06 -28.88 -8.51
N VAL A 235 -6.56 -27.82 -9.18
CA VAL A 235 -6.39 -27.78 -10.64
C VAL A 235 -4.92 -27.73 -11.04
N GLY A 236 -4.03 -27.68 -10.07
CA GLY A 236 -2.58 -27.73 -10.26
C GLY A 236 -1.84 -27.56 -8.94
N GLY A 237 -0.60 -27.98 -8.93
CA GLY A 237 0.26 -27.97 -7.75
C GLY A 237 0.76 -29.36 -7.37
N ASN A 238 0.87 -29.61 -6.09
CA ASN A 238 1.49 -30.84 -5.57
C ASN A 238 0.48 -31.88 -5.07
N ASN A 239 -0.78 -31.79 -5.47
CA ASN A 239 -1.88 -32.64 -5.02
C ASN A 239 -2.04 -32.63 -3.46
N ASN A 240 -1.98 -31.43 -2.89
CA ASN A 240 -1.96 -31.23 -1.44
C ASN A 240 -3.36 -31.05 -0.83
N LEU A 241 -4.34 -30.59 -1.61
CA LEU A 241 -5.67 -30.27 -1.10
C LEU A 241 -6.36 -31.44 -0.37
N PRO A 242 -6.24 -32.69 -0.83
CA PRO A 242 -6.86 -33.83 -0.13
C PRO A 242 -6.30 -34.07 1.28
N TYR A 243 -5.06 -33.66 1.56
CA TYR A 243 -4.42 -33.80 2.86
C TYR A 243 -4.78 -32.70 3.86
N TYR A 244 -5.34 -31.60 3.38
CA TYR A 244 -5.72 -30.42 4.17
C TYR A 244 -7.23 -30.23 4.14
N SER A 245 -8.00 -31.11 4.78
CA SER A 245 -9.48 -31.04 4.77
C SER A 245 -10.01 -29.67 5.19
N GLN A 246 -9.36 -29.02 6.16
CA GLN A 246 -9.72 -27.68 6.61
C GLN A 246 -9.50 -26.60 5.53
N ALA A 247 -8.57 -26.81 4.60
CA ALA A 247 -8.33 -25.89 3.50
C ALA A 247 -9.47 -25.86 2.46
N GLN A 248 -10.41 -26.81 2.54
CA GLN A 248 -11.59 -26.89 1.68
C GLN A 248 -12.78 -26.06 2.22
N HIS A 249 -12.59 -25.35 3.33
CA HIS A 249 -13.61 -24.57 4.00
C HIS A 249 -13.14 -23.13 4.18
N LEU A 250 -14.08 -22.18 4.15
CA LEU A 250 -13.80 -20.79 4.47
C LEU A 250 -13.62 -20.62 5.99
N PRO A 251 -12.81 -19.65 6.45
CA PRO A 251 -12.84 -19.20 7.84
C PRO A 251 -14.21 -18.63 8.23
N GLU A 252 -14.48 -18.57 9.54
CA GLU A 252 -15.61 -17.82 10.08
C GLU A 252 -15.65 -16.38 9.53
N PHE A 253 -16.84 -15.91 9.16
CA PHE A 253 -17.03 -14.61 8.54
C PHE A 253 -18.07 -13.79 9.31
N GLU A 254 -17.59 -12.82 10.07
CA GLU A 254 -18.40 -11.87 10.80
C GLU A 254 -17.70 -10.51 10.76
N PHE A 255 -18.04 -9.66 9.76
CA PHE A 255 -17.35 -8.41 9.51
C PHE A 255 -18.30 -7.24 9.31
N ASP A 256 -17.83 -6.07 9.75
CA ASP A 256 -18.56 -4.81 9.58
C ASP A 256 -18.16 -4.12 8.28
N PHE A 257 -19.15 -3.48 7.64
CA PHE A 257 -18.98 -2.75 6.39
C PHE A 257 -19.69 -1.40 6.43
N VAL A 258 -19.15 -0.46 5.65
CA VAL A 258 -19.74 0.88 5.45
C VAL A 258 -19.86 1.12 3.94
N GLN A 259 -21.02 1.51 3.48
CA GLN A 259 -21.20 1.95 2.10
C GLN A 259 -20.85 3.42 1.94
N ASN A 260 -20.19 3.76 0.84
CA ASN A 260 -19.95 5.13 0.38
C ASN A 260 -20.39 5.25 -1.09
N GLY A 261 -21.58 5.79 -1.32
CA GLY A 261 -22.15 5.82 -2.65
C GLY A 261 -22.27 4.43 -3.28
N THR A 262 -21.52 4.19 -4.35
CA THR A 262 -21.49 2.90 -5.06
C THR A 262 -20.36 1.97 -4.60
N HIS A 263 -19.69 2.28 -3.49
CA HIS A 263 -18.61 1.48 -2.94
C HIS A 263 -18.99 0.80 -1.63
N PHE A 264 -18.58 -0.46 -1.49
CA PHE A 264 -18.78 -1.31 -0.31
C PHE A 264 -17.43 -1.49 0.39
N ILE A 265 -17.26 -0.92 1.59
CA ILE A 265 -15.96 -0.76 2.23
C ILE A 265 -15.92 -1.59 3.51
N PRO A 266 -15.02 -2.59 3.63
CA PRO A 266 -14.81 -3.30 4.88
C PRO A 266 -14.18 -2.36 5.91
N VAL A 267 -14.68 -2.42 7.16
CA VAL A 267 -14.14 -1.63 8.28
C VAL A 267 -12.72 -2.08 8.63
N THR A 268 -12.49 -3.39 8.60
CA THR A 268 -11.16 -3.98 8.80
C THR A 268 -10.54 -4.28 7.44
N ARG A 269 -9.40 -3.68 7.16
CA ARG A 269 -8.63 -3.83 5.94
C ARG A 269 -7.31 -4.58 6.21
N GLY A 270 -6.74 -5.16 5.16
CA GLY A 270 -5.52 -5.93 5.26
C GLY A 270 -5.75 -7.33 5.86
N LYS A 271 -4.66 -7.97 6.28
CA LYS A 271 -4.69 -9.33 6.82
C LYS A 271 -5.43 -9.37 8.16
N ILE A 272 -6.52 -10.14 8.21
CA ILE A 272 -7.40 -10.23 9.38
C ILE A 272 -7.00 -11.46 10.21
N ALA A 273 -6.66 -11.24 11.48
CA ALA A 273 -6.34 -12.33 12.40
C ALA A 273 -7.58 -13.23 12.59
N GLY A 274 -7.35 -14.54 12.61
CA GLY A 274 -8.40 -15.54 12.79
C GLY A 274 -7.86 -16.84 13.36
N THR A 275 -8.74 -17.77 13.65
CA THR A 275 -8.44 -19.07 14.26
C THR A 275 -8.38 -20.22 13.25
N HIS A 276 -8.80 -20.00 12.00
CA HIS A 276 -8.81 -21.04 10.97
C HIS A 276 -7.39 -21.59 10.74
N PRO A 277 -7.21 -22.92 10.69
CA PRO A 277 -5.87 -23.51 10.64
C PRO A 277 -5.11 -23.22 9.35
N SER A 278 -5.81 -23.04 8.22
CA SER A 278 -5.18 -22.91 6.90
C SER A 278 -5.19 -21.46 6.37
N TRP A 279 -6.25 -20.69 6.63
CA TRP A 279 -6.50 -19.44 5.93
C TRP A 279 -6.62 -18.21 6.84
N THR A 280 -6.27 -17.09 6.27
CA THR A 280 -6.54 -15.75 6.81
C THR A 280 -7.24 -14.94 5.74
N TYR A 281 -8.33 -14.24 6.07
CA TYR A 281 -8.98 -13.32 5.14
C TYR A 281 -8.18 -12.04 4.95
N ILE A 282 -8.28 -11.53 3.71
CA ILE A 282 -8.06 -10.13 3.36
C ILE A 282 -9.32 -9.67 2.65
N LEU A 283 -9.89 -8.54 3.08
CA LEU A 283 -11.11 -7.98 2.52
C LEU A 283 -10.78 -6.64 1.86
N GLU A 284 -11.22 -6.49 0.61
CA GLU A 284 -11.01 -5.29 -0.16
C GLU A 284 -12.33 -4.60 -0.53
N PRO A 285 -12.32 -3.29 -0.81
CA PRO A 285 -13.54 -2.57 -1.19
C PRO A 285 -14.15 -3.10 -2.48
N GLY A 286 -15.46 -3.31 -2.43
CA GLY A 286 -16.28 -3.75 -3.55
C GLY A 286 -17.20 -2.65 -4.08
N ARG A 287 -18.25 -3.08 -4.80
CA ARG A 287 -19.23 -2.20 -5.43
C ARG A 287 -20.65 -2.53 -4.98
N VAL A 288 -21.50 -1.50 -4.96
CA VAL A 288 -22.93 -1.58 -4.68
C VAL A 288 -23.71 -0.92 -5.82
N TRP A 289 -24.77 -1.58 -6.30
CA TRP A 289 -25.60 -1.05 -7.38
C TRP A 289 -27.01 -1.63 -7.34
N ASN A 290 -27.88 -1.11 -8.20
CA ASN A 290 -29.22 -1.65 -8.42
C ASN A 290 -29.39 -2.23 -9.82
N GLU A 291 -30.17 -3.31 -9.89
CA GLU A 291 -30.70 -3.88 -11.13
C GLU A 291 -32.23 -4.04 -11.01
N ASN A 292 -32.96 -3.75 -12.10
CA ASN A 292 -34.43 -3.81 -12.07
C ASN A 292 -34.98 -5.23 -11.79
N GLY A 293 -34.18 -6.27 -12.11
CA GLY A 293 -34.49 -7.67 -11.84
C GLY A 293 -34.32 -8.11 -10.38
N ASP A 294 -33.76 -7.27 -9.52
CA ASP A 294 -33.41 -7.63 -8.13
C ASP A 294 -34.53 -7.31 -7.11
N SER A 295 -35.75 -7.05 -7.57
CA SER A 295 -36.98 -6.93 -6.72
C SER A 295 -36.82 -5.91 -5.56
N GLY A 296 -36.16 -4.77 -5.82
CA GLY A 296 -35.95 -3.70 -4.87
C GLY A 296 -34.77 -3.92 -3.90
N TYR A 297 -34.03 -4.99 -4.06
CA TYR A 297 -32.73 -5.16 -3.41
C TYR A 297 -31.66 -4.33 -4.11
N SER A 298 -30.65 -3.88 -3.36
CA SER A 298 -29.37 -3.47 -3.89
C SER A 298 -28.42 -4.65 -3.90
N ARG A 299 -27.57 -4.73 -4.92
CA ARG A 299 -26.58 -5.81 -5.10
C ARG A 299 -25.21 -5.35 -4.65
N VAL A 300 -24.49 -6.24 -3.99
CA VAL A 300 -23.10 -6.08 -3.65
C VAL A 300 -22.26 -7.13 -4.38
N ALA A 301 -21.09 -6.73 -4.88
CA ALA A 301 -19.98 -7.63 -5.13
C ALA A 301 -18.71 -7.03 -4.55
N PHE A 302 -17.94 -7.85 -3.83
CA PHE A 302 -16.71 -7.40 -3.21
C PHE A 302 -15.61 -8.47 -3.29
N PRO A 303 -14.34 -8.03 -3.48
CA PRO A 303 -13.21 -8.93 -3.53
C PRO A 303 -12.80 -9.36 -2.12
N PHE A 304 -12.27 -10.57 -2.05
CA PHE A 304 -11.60 -11.10 -0.87
C PHE A 304 -10.42 -11.97 -1.30
N ALA A 305 -9.45 -12.11 -0.44
CA ALA A 305 -8.40 -13.10 -0.60
C ALA A 305 -8.33 -14.03 0.61
N LEU A 306 -7.91 -15.26 0.34
CA LEU A 306 -7.43 -16.19 1.35
C LEU A 306 -5.91 -16.24 1.28
N GLN A 307 -5.24 -15.90 2.37
CA GLN A 307 -3.79 -16.08 2.49
C GLN A 307 -3.50 -17.29 3.34
N GLU A 308 -2.53 -18.10 2.93
CA GLU A 308 -2.05 -19.25 3.71
C GLU A 308 -1.44 -18.80 5.04
N ARG A 309 -1.83 -19.48 6.12
CA ARG A 309 -1.24 -19.19 7.45
C ARG A 309 0.19 -19.69 7.51
N GLY A 310 1.10 -18.81 7.89
CA GLY A 310 2.52 -19.14 8.06
C GLY A 310 3.34 -19.11 6.77
N SER A 311 2.67 -18.95 5.61
CA SER A 311 3.30 -18.77 4.30
C SER A 311 2.67 -17.58 3.56
N ASP A 312 2.95 -17.42 2.27
CA ASP A 312 2.53 -16.24 1.50
C ASP A 312 1.57 -16.56 0.35
N CYS A 313 1.25 -17.83 0.08
CA CYS A 313 0.31 -18.16 -0.99
C CYS A 313 -1.01 -17.41 -0.85
N MET A 314 -1.51 -16.88 -1.98
CA MET A 314 -2.68 -16.02 -2.05
C MET A 314 -3.68 -16.54 -3.08
N TRP A 315 -4.95 -16.63 -2.70
CA TRP A 315 -6.07 -17.01 -3.56
C TRP A 315 -7.10 -15.89 -3.56
N ASN A 316 -7.36 -15.33 -4.73
CA ASN A 316 -8.28 -14.22 -4.90
C ASN A 316 -9.65 -14.68 -5.35
N GLY A 317 -10.69 -14.18 -4.70
CA GLY A 317 -12.08 -14.50 -4.96
C GLY A 317 -12.99 -13.28 -4.92
N VAL A 318 -14.24 -13.50 -5.28
CA VAL A 318 -15.30 -12.50 -5.21
C VAL A 318 -16.51 -13.08 -4.52
N MET A 319 -17.13 -12.28 -3.65
CA MET A 319 -18.40 -12.54 -2.98
C MET A 319 -19.47 -11.63 -3.55
N THR A 320 -20.72 -12.12 -3.66
CA THR A 320 -21.87 -11.32 -4.10
C THR A 320 -23.14 -11.72 -3.37
N PHE A 321 -23.98 -10.74 -3.04
CA PHE A 321 -25.26 -10.92 -2.37
C PHE A 321 -26.22 -9.74 -2.64
N LEU A 322 -27.46 -9.85 -2.19
CA LEU A 322 -28.50 -8.82 -2.27
C LEU A 322 -28.91 -8.38 -0.87
N PHE A 323 -29.18 -7.09 -0.67
CA PHE A 323 -29.61 -6.56 0.63
C PHE A 323 -30.63 -5.43 0.52
N LYS A 324 -31.36 -5.17 1.62
CA LYS A 324 -32.20 -3.98 1.84
C LYS A 324 -31.85 -3.30 3.17
N ASP A 325 -32.26 -2.04 3.31
CA ASP A 325 -32.03 -1.24 4.52
C ASP A 325 -32.67 -1.86 5.78
N ASP A 326 -33.72 -2.67 5.63
CA ASP A 326 -34.47 -3.31 6.72
C ASP A 326 -33.76 -4.54 7.33
N GLY A 327 -32.58 -4.90 6.83
CA GLY A 327 -31.84 -6.08 7.25
C GLY A 327 -32.10 -7.33 6.40
N SER A 328 -33.01 -7.24 5.43
CA SER A 328 -33.23 -8.34 4.48
C SER A 328 -31.97 -8.58 3.65
N VAL A 329 -31.55 -9.83 3.55
CA VAL A 329 -30.36 -10.26 2.81
C VAL A 329 -30.64 -11.59 2.10
N SER A 330 -30.05 -11.78 0.93
CA SER A 330 -30.01 -13.07 0.25
C SER A 330 -28.87 -13.93 0.78
N ASP A 331 -28.83 -15.18 0.37
CA ASP A 331 -27.58 -15.95 0.47
C ASP A 331 -26.45 -15.25 -0.29
N LEU A 332 -25.21 -15.54 0.12
CA LEU A 332 -24.02 -15.06 -0.51
C LEU A 332 -23.43 -16.14 -1.41
N ALA A 333 -23.13 -15.80 -2.66
CA ALA A 333 -22.35 -16.63 -3.57
C ALA A 333 -20.89 -16.16 -3.62
N TYR A 334 -19.94 -17.11 -3.61
CA TYR A 334 -18.52 -16.81 -3.71
C TYR A 334 -17.81 -17.73 -4.70
N GLN A 335 -16.73 -17.23 -5.29
CA GLN A 335 -15.86 -18.00 -6.17
C GLN A 335 -14.41 -17.52 -6.07
N ILE A 336 -13.50 -18.48 -5.93
CA ILE A 336 -12.06 -18.34 -6.12
C ILE A 336 -11.66 -19.16 -7.35
N ALA A 337 -10.95 -18.57 -8.30
CA ALA A 337 -10.43 -19.26 -9.48
C ALA A 337 -9.16 -18.58 -10.00
N SER A 338 -8.42 -17.94 -9.11
CA SER A 338 -7.15 -17.28 -9.38
C SER A 338 -6.30 -17.30 -8.12
N GLU A 339 -5.02 -17.50 -8.26
CA GLU A 339 -4.06 -17.48 -7.18
C GLU A 339 -2.73 -16.86 -7.64
N THR A 340 -1.92 -16.48 -6.64
CA THR A 340 -0.48 -16.29 -6.78
C THR A 340 0.18 -17.28 -5.84
N CYS A 341 0.26 -18.54 -6.27
CA CYS A 341 0.73 -19.68 -5.50
C CYS A 341 1.32 -20.74 -6.43
N TYR A 342 2.61 -21.07 -6.23
CA TYR A 342 3.32 -22.02 -7.09
C TYR A 342 2.90 -23.47 -6.85
N TYR A 343 2.58 -23.86 -5.60
CA TYR A 343 2.44 -25.26 -5.21
C TYR A 343 1.00 -25.72 -4.92
N LEU A 344 0.01 -24.80 -4.95
CA LEU A 344 -1.39 -25.16 -4.74
C LEU A 344 -2.30 -24.23 -5.55
N LYS A 345 -2.95 -24.78 -6.58
CA LYS A 345 -3.90 -24.08 -7.44
C LYS A 345 -5.27 -24.72 -7.27
N VAL A 346 -6.26 -23.91 -6.87
CA VAL A 346 -7.60 -24.42 -6.56
C VAL A 346 -8.70 -23.57 -7.20
N ASN A 347 -9.77 -24.23 -7.63
CA ASN A 347 -11.07 -23.60 -7.71
C ASN A 347 -11.81 -23.86 -6.41
N PHE A 348 -12.38 -22.82 -5.82
CA PHE A 348 -13.14 -22.91 -4.60
C PHE A 348 -14.37 -22.02 -4.73
N TRP A 349 -15.57 -22.60 -4.58
CA TRP A 349 -16.81 -21.89 -4.82
C TRP A 349 -17.93 -22.45 -3.94
N GLY A 350 -18.94 -21.63 -3.68
CA GLY A 350 -20.06 -22.06 -2.90
C GLY A 350 -21.07 -20.97 -2.63
N ARG A 351 -22.06 -21.34 -1.89
CA ARG A 351 -23.14 -20.48 -1.45
C ARG A 351 -23.31 -20.68 0.05
N LEU A 352 -23.53 -19.60 0.76
CA LEU A 352 -23.64 -19.55 2.21
C LEU A 352 -24.90 -18.80 2.60
N ASP A 353 -25.58 -19.26 3.64
CA ASP A 353 -26.60 -18.47 4.32
C ASP A 353 -25.94 -17.23 4.91
N ALA A 354 -26.63 -16.09 4.82
CA ALA A 354 -26.12 -14.82 5.32
C ALA A 354 -27.12 -14.12 6.25
N ALA A 355 -26.60 -13.34 7.18
CA ALA A 355 -27.38 -12.39 7.96
C ALA A 355 -26.78 -10.99 7.82
N TYR A 356 -27.65 -10.01 7.63
CA TYR A 356 -27.29 -8.60 7.69
C TYR A 356 -27.91 -7.96 8.93
N THR A 357 -27.06 -7.43 9.81
CA THR A 357 -27.48 -6.68 10.99
C THR A 357 -27.16 -5.20 10.79
N PRO A 358 -28.14 -4.37 10.39
CA PRO A 358 -27.95 -2.92 10.32
C PRO A 358 -27.47 -2.36 11.66
N ALA A 359 -26.42 -1.56 11.65
CA ALA A 359 -25.86 -0.97 12.86
C ALA A 359 -25.12 0.34 12.54
N THR A 360 -25.09 1.24 13.52
CA THR A 360 -24.22 2.42 13.45
C THR A 360 -22.78 1.99 13.67
N ILE A 361 -21.92 2.25 12.69
CA ILE A 361 -20.48 1.99 12.76
C ILE A 361 -19.79 3.25 13.27
N SER A 362 -19.10 3.11 14.40
CA SER A 362 -18.26 4.20 14.93
C SER A 362 -17.18 4.59 13.92
N GLY A 363 -17.06 5.89 13.66
CA GLY A 363 -16.07 6.38 12.69
C GLY A 363 -16.41 6.11 11.21
N ALA A 364 -17.67 5.76 10.87
CA ALA A 364 -18.10 5.49 9.49
C ALA A 364 -17.72 6.61 8.50
N ALA A 365 -17.87 7.88 8.91
CA ALA A 365 -17.45 9.02 8.09
C ALA A 365 -15.95 9.02 7.83
N THR A 366 -15.14 8.76 8.86
CA THR A 366 -13.67 8.64 8.71
C THR A 366 -13.29 7.51 7.76
N ILE A 367 -13.98 6.35 7.82
CA ILE A 367 -13.72 5.22 6.92
C ILE A 367 -14.01 5.61 5.47
N ARG A 368 -15.17 6.27 5.20
CA ARG A 368 -15.52 6.77 3.86
C ARG A 368 -14.48 7.74 3.33
N ASN A 369 -14.14 8.75 4.13
CA ASN A 369 -13.16 9.77 3.76
C ASN A 369 -11.75 9.20 3.53
N SER A 370 -11.34 8.26 4.38
CA SER A 370 -10.04 7.56 4.21
C SER A 370 -9.98 6.77 2.92
N TYR A 371 -11.08 6.11 2.55
CA TYR A 371 -11.18 5.39 1.29
C TYR A 371 -11.15 6.33 0.07
N GLU A 372 -11.88 7.44 0.09
CA GLU A 372 -11.81 8.45 -0.97
C GLU A 372 -10.39 8.99 -1.13
N ALA A 373 -9.74 9.29 -0.01
CA ALA A 373 -8.33 9.74 0.01
C ALA A 373 -7.37 8.66 -0.53
N GLU A 374 -7.59 7.38 -0.21
CA GLU A 374 -6.85 6.25 -0.80
C GLU A 374 -7.00 6.22 -2.31
N VAL A 375 -8.24 6.22 -2.81
CA VAL A 375 -8.53 6.19 -4.26
C VAL A 375 -7.91 7.39 -4.97
N SER A 376 -7.98 8.59 -4.37
CA SER A 376 -7.41 9.81 -4.96
C SER A 376 -5.89 9.79 -5.07
N ARG A 377 -5.20 9.02 -4.23
CA ARG A 377 -3.74 8.86 -4.23
C ARG A 377 -3.24 7.72 -5.11
N ARG A 378 -4.14 6.89 -5.67
CA ARG A 378 -3.73 5.83 -6.61
C ARG A 378 -3.07 6.47 -7.85
N MET A 379 -2.05 5.81 -8.36
CA MET A 379 -1.37 6.26 -9.58
C MET A 379 -2.34 6.23 -10.78
N PRO A 380 -2.35 7.25 -11.64
CA PRO A 380 -3.11 7.22 -12.88
C PRO A 380 -2.82 5.94 -13.65
N THR A 381 -3.84 5.11 -13.87
CA THR A 381 -3.68 3.79 -14.47
C THR A 381 -4.30 3.75 -15.87
N LYS A 382 -3.56 3.20 -16.83
CA LYS A 382 -4.00 2.91 -18.19
C LYS A 382 -3.85 1.41 -18.49
N PRO A 383 -4.63 0.85 -19.43
CA PRO A 383 -4.35 -0.51 -19.89
C PRO A 383 -2.95 -0.56 -20.55
N LEU A 384 -2.26 -1.67 -20.41
CA LEU A 384 -0.90 -1.85 -20.97
C LEU A 384 -0.82 -1.52 -22.45
N SER A 385 -1.91 -1.81 -23.21
CA SER A 385 -2.02 -1.48 -24.64
C SER A 385 -1.84 0.00 -24.96
N ALA A 386 -2.07 0.89 -24.00
CA ALA A 386 -1.89 2.33 -24.17
C ALA A 386 -0.42 2.75 -24.38
N LEU A 387 0.55 1.91 -24.00
CA LEU A 387 1.99 2.19 -24.26
C LEU A 387 2.29 2.49 -25.74
N ALA A 388 1.69 1.73 -26.66
CA ALA A 388 1.91 1.96 -28.09
C ALA A 388 1.33 3.30 -28.57
N THR A 389 0.25 3.76 -27.96
CA THR A 389 -0.40 5.05 -28.28
C THR A 389 0.31 6.23 -27.61
N ASP A 390 0.75 6.06 -26.37
CA ASP A 390 1.41 7.11 -25.61
C ASP A 390 2.86 7.34 -26.08
N TYR A 391 3.49 6.31 -26.67
CA TYR A 391 4.86 6.36 -27.20
C TYR A 391 4.89 5.98 -28.69
N PRO A 392 4.22 6.73 -29.57
CA PRO A 392 4.16 6.43 -30.99
C PRO A 392 5.57 6.54 -31.61
N GLY A 393 5.89 5.61 -32.50
CA GLY A 393 7.20 5.58 -33.15
C GLY A 393 8.32 4.88 -32.36
N SER A 394 8.10 4.47 -31.11
CA SER A 394 9.08 3.68 -30.35
C SER A 394 9.31 2.29 -30.91
N GLY A 395 8.34 1.75 -31.65
CA GLY A 395 8.39 0.37 -32.16
C GLY A 395 8.12 -0.68 -31.07
N VAL A 396 7.56 -0.28 -29.92
CA VAL A 396 7.18 -1.21 -28.84
C VAL A 396 6.12 -2.20 -29.34
N THR A 397 6.33 -3.48 -29.05
CA THR A 397 5.36 -4.55 -29.30
C THR A 397 4.76 -4.95 -27.96
N VAL A 398 3.64 -4.33 -27.59
CA VAL A 398 3.02 -4.48 -26.24
C VAL A 398 2.74 -5.96 -25.91
N ALA A 399 2.38 -6.79 -26.90
CA ALA A 399 2.13 -8.22 -26.70
C ALA A 399 3.35 -9.01 -26.19
N ASN A 400 4.56 -8.48 -26.35
CA ASN A 400 5.77 -9.10 -25.82
C ASN A 400 6.03 -8.75 -24.35
N ILE A 401 5.43 -7.68 -23.84
CA ILE A 401 5.55 -7.31 -22.43
C ILE A 401 4.72 -8.29 -21.59
N GLY A 402 5.36 -8.96 -20.64
CA GLY A 402 4.78 -10.04 -19.82
C GLY A 402 4.87 -11.42 -20.48
N SER A 403 5.31 -11.54 -21.75
CA SER A 403 5.39 -12.82 -22.46
C SER A 403 6.58 -13.70 -22.04
N ASP A 404 7.39 -13.25 -21.10
CA ASP A 404 8.37 -14.08 -20.38
C ASP A 404 7.67 -15.18 -19.57
N VAL A 405 6.43 -14.92 -19.15
CA VAL A 405 5.56 -15.86 -18.43
C VAL A 405 4.38 -16.25 -19.31
N THR A 406 3.99 -17.52 -19.26
CA THR A 406 2.78 -17.99 -19.94
C THR A 406 1.55 -17.30 -19.34
N ALA A 407 0.68 -16.75 -20.19
CA ALA A 407 -0.46 -15.93 -19.77
C ALA A 407 -1.37 -16.59 -18.73
N ALA A 408 -1.56 -17.91 -18.79
CA ALA A 408 -2.35 -18.68 -17.82
C ALA A 408 -1.77 -18.68 -16.40
N HIS A 409 -0.51 -18.30 -16.25
CA HIS A 409 0.21 -18.27 -14.97
C HIS A 409 0.50 -16.85 -14.49
N MET A 410 0.07 -15.84 -15.22
CA MET A 410 0.32 -14.44 -14.91
C MET A 410 -0.85 -13.86 -14.11
N SER A 411 -0.64 -13.61 -12.81
CA SER A 411 -1.65 -12.94 -11.97
C SER A 411 -1.81 -11.48 -12.37
N ILE A 412 -0.73 -10.70 -12.21
CA ILE A 412 -0.67 -9.29 -12.62
C ILE A 412 0.72 -8.94 -13.15
N TYR A 413 0.80 -7.97 -14.03
CA TYR A 413 2.05 -7.37 -14.51
C TYR A 413 1.81 -5.94 -14.99
N GLY A 414 2.87 -5.16 -15.12
CA GLY A 414 2.73 -3.79 -15.60
C GLY A 414 4.03 -3.01 -15.60
N VAL A 415 3.89 -1.75 -16.00
CA VAL A 415 4.99 -0.78 -16.10
C VAL A 415 4.56 0.53 -15.50
N ALA A 416 5.38 1.10 -14.60
CA ALA A 416 5.25 2.51 -14.20
C ALA A 416 6.26 3.35 -14.98
N TYR A 417 5.79 4.39 -15.64
CA TYR A 417 6.64 5.33 -16.35
C TYR A 417 5.99 6.72 -16.44
N ASN A 418 6.79 7.77 -16.21
CA ASN A 418 6.35 9.16 -16.27
C ASN A 418 5.07 9.48 -15.46
N GLY A 419 4.88 8.80 -14.32
CA GLY A 419 3.71 9.02 -13.43
C GLY A 419 2.43 8.33 -13.91
N VAL A 420 2.53 7.41 -14.87
CA VAL A 420 1.43 6.57 -15.35
C VAL A 420 1.76 5.11 -15.08
N HIS A 421 0.78 4.39 -14.56
CA HIS A 421 0.82 2.94 -14.37
C HIS A 421 0.13 2.25 -15.55
N TYR A 422 0.87 1.55 -16.39
CA TYR A 422 0.35 0.73 -17.50
C TYR A 422 0.19 -0.69 -17.01
N ALA A 423 -1.05 -1.12 -16.79
CA ALA A 423 -1.38 -2.38 -16.13
C ALA A 423 -1.93 -3.44 -17.08
N GLY A 424 -1.50 -4.68 -16.88
CA GLY A 424 -1.97 -5.89 -17.55
C GLY A 424 -2.26 -7.01 -16.54
N GLY A 425 -2.64 -8.19 -17.05
CA GLY A 425 -2.96 -9.36 -16.22
C GLY A 425 -4.42 -9.44 -15.79
N CYS A 426 -4.64 -9.99 -14.60
CA CYS A 426 -5.97 -10.23 -14.02
C CYS A 426 -6.85 -11.22 -14.82
N GLN A 427 -6.24 -12.08 -15.62
CA GLN A 427 -6.94 -13.18 -16.25
C GLN A 427 -7.02 -14.35 -15.27
N THR A 428 -8.19 -14.92 -15.14
CA THR A 428 -8.43 -16.10 -14.31
C THR A 428 -8.84 -17.28 -15.19
N ARG A 429 -8.98 -18.45 -14.61
CA ARG A 429 -9.54 -19.62 -15.30
C ARG A 429 -10.99 -19.41 -15.77
N TYR A 430 -11.69 -18.42 -15.23
CA TYR A 430 -13.08 -18.10 -15.54
C TYR A 430 -13.26 -16.62 -15.93
N GLY A 431 -12.43 -16.15 -16.84
CA GLY A 431 -12.50 -14.79 -17.37
C GLY A 431 -11.71 -13.77 -16.55
N THR A 432 -11.92 -12.49 -16.83
CA THR A 432 -11.20 -11.40 -16.19
C THR A 432 -11.70 -11.18 -14.76
N TYR A 433 -10.79 -11.08 -13.80
CA TYR A 433 -11.10 -10.73 -12.41
C TYR A 433 -11.65 -9.30 -12.33
N PRO A 434 -12.82 -9.06 -11.73
CA PRO A 434 -13.51 -7.78 -11.83
C PRO A 434 -12.94 -6.64 -10.95
N PHE A 435 -12.06 -6.97 -9.99
CA PHE A 435 -11.50 -6.02 -9.03
C PHE A 435 -9.98 -5.97 -9.11
N CYS A 436 -9.45 -5.87 -10.32
CA CYS A 436 -8.01 -5.95 -10.60
C CYS A 436 -7.17 -4.88 -9.88
N GLU A 437 -7.75 -3.73 -9.60
CA GLU A 437 -7.09 -2.63 -8.88
C GLU A 437 -6.77 -2.97 -7.42
N VAL A 438 -7.50 -3.90 -6.84
CA VAL A 438 -7.35 -4.37 -5.45
C VAL A 438 -7.16 -5.89 -5.36
N LEU A 439 -6.66 -6.50 -6.44
CA LEU A 439 -6.24 -7.89 -6.40
C LEU A 439 -5.00 -8.01 -5.51
N ASP A 440 -5.12 -8.82 -4.46
CA ASP A 440 -4.05 -9.04 -3.48
C ASP A 440 -2.97 -9.96 -4.04
N VAL A 441 -1.72 -9.55 -3.89
CA VAL A 441 -0.55 -10.36 -4.25
C VAL A 441 0.43 -10.46 -3.08
N PRO A 442 1.05 -11.65 -2.91
CA PRO A 442 2.00 -11.89 -1.83
C PRO A 442 3.35 -11.26 -2.13
N SER A 443 4.05 -10.83 -1.09
CA SER A 443 5.41 -10.32 -1.24
C SER A 443 6.41 -11.43 -1.53
N TYR A 444 6.26 -12.57 -0.88
CA TYR A 444 7.36 -13.52 -0.76
C TYR A 444 8.67 -12.76 -0.47
N SER A 445 9.75 -13.17 -1.13
CA SER A 445 11.08 -12.60 -0.88
C SER A 445 11.29 -11.15 -1.33
N THR A 446 10.32 -10.52 -2.01
CA THR A 446 10.41 -9.05 -2.24
C THR A 446 10.38 -8.26 -0.93
N ALA A 447 9.84 -8.85 0.15
CA ALA A 447 9.93 -8.28 1.49
C ALA A 447 11.37 -8.07 1.97
N LYS A 448 12.34 -8.86 1.50
CA LYS A 448 13.76 -8.67 1.83
C LYS A 448 14.28 -7.31 1.38
N SER A 449 13.88 -6.90 0.19
CA SER A 449 14.21 -5.57 -0.34
C SER A 449 13.39 -4.47 0.37
N VAL A 450 12.07 -4.71 0.60
CA VAL A 450 11.17 -3.69 1.15
C VAL A 450 11.32 -3.59 2.66
N HIS A 451 11.08 -4.67 3.43
CA HIS A 451 11.19 -4.61 4.89
C HIS A 451 12.65 -4.60 5.35
N GLY A 452 13.49 -5.49 4.81
CA GLY A 452 14.92 -5.56 5.14
C GLY A 452 15.68 -4.35 4.61
N GLY A 453 15.68 -4.16 3.29
CA GLY A 453 16.46 -3.12 2.61
C GLY A 453 16.01 -1.70 2.94
N TYR A 454 14.74 -1.34 2.64
CA TYR A 454 14.25 0.01 2.97
C TYR A 454 14.23 0.25 4.48
N GLY A 455 13.99 -0.79 5.29
CA GLY A 455 14.04 -0.71 6.75
C GLY A 455 15.41 -0.32 7.26
N LEU A 456 16.48 -0.98 6.81
CA LEU A 456 17.85 -0.66 7.21
C LEU A 456 18.27 0.72 6.68
N MET A 457 17.97 1.04 5.42
CA MET A 457 18.21 2.37 4.83
C MET A 457 17.49 3.48 5.60
N ARG A 458 16.29 3.21 6.14
CA ARG A 458 15.58 4.18 6.96
C ARG A 458 16.22 4.36 8.33
N LEU A 459 16.66 3.28 8.97
CA LEU A 459 17.40 3.38 10.24
C LEU A 459 18.69 4.18 10.09
N GLU A 460 19.48 3.89 9.03
CA GLU A 460 20.69 4.66 8.71
C GLU A 460 20.42 6.15 8.58
N GLN A 461 19.36 6.50 7.82
CA GLN A 461 18.96 7.90 7.65
C GLN A 461 18.47 8.53 8.96
N LYS A 462 17.71 7.77 9.77
CA LYS A 462 17.07 8.27 10.99
C LYS A 462 18.06 8.53 12.11
N TYR A 463 19.09 7.70 12.24
CA TYR A 463 20.04 7.71 13.35
C TYR A 463 21.47 8.07 12.95
N ALA A 464 21.64 8.73 11.80
CA ALA A 464 22.89 9.29 11.28
C ALA A 464 24.06 8.30 11.12
N GLY A 465 23.75 7.07 10.65
CA GLY A 465 24.70 6.35 9.82
C GLY A 465 25.76 5.47 10.46
N THR A 466 25.38 4.50 11.31
CA THR A 466 26.27 3.36 11.62
C THR A 466 25.50 2.05 11.85
N GLN A 467 24.21 2.05 11.65
CA GLN A 467 23.36 0.91 12.01
C GLN A 467 23.66 -0.33 11.18
N ARG A 468 24.02 -0.17 9.90
CA ARG A 468 24.44 -1.26 9.02
C ARG A 468 25.66 -2.04 9.52
N THR A 469 26.50 -1.43 10.35
CA THR A 469 27.72 -2.05 10.91
C THR A 469 27.52 -2.66 12.29
N LEU A 470 26.31 -2.57 12.87
CA LEU A 470 26.01 -3.20 14.16
C LEU A 470 26.03 -4.73 14.03
N GLY A 471 26.49 -5.42 15.06
CA GLY A 471 26.50 -6.87 15.14
C GLY A 471 25.09 -7.44 15.29
N ILE A 472 24.83 -8.61 14.71
CA ILE A 472 23.53 -9.31 14.88
C ILE A 472 23.37 -9.78 16.31
N ASP A 473 24.42 -10.32 16.95
CA ASP A 473 24.41 -10.86 18.31
C ASP A 473 24.17 -9.78 19.38
N ASP A 474 24.58 -8.54 19.13
CA ASP A 474 24.29 -7.40 20.01
C ASP A 474 22.78 -7.17 20.23
N TRP A 475 21.95 -7.56 19.24
CA TRP A 475 20.51 -7.26 19.20
C TRP A 475 19.62 -8.50 19.11
N VAL A 476 20.19 -9.69 18.87
CA VAL A 476 19.48 -10.96 18.79
C VAL A 476 20.03 -11.90 19.85
N SER A 477 19.55 -11.76 21.08
CA SER A 477 19.99 -12.54 22.24
C SER A 477 19.75 -14.04 22.10
N GLU A 478 18.94 -14.46 21.13
CA GLU A 478 18.68 -15.83 20.78
C GLU A 478 19.89 -16.50 20.08
N CYS A 479 20.77 -15.72 19.44
CA CYS A 479 21.96 -16.20 18.75
C CYS A 479 23.17 -16.17 19.69
N THR A 480 23.30 -17.17 20.56
CA THR A 480 24.35 -17.26 21.60
C THR A 480 25.66 -17.90 21.15
N GLY A 481 25.73 -18.38 19.92
CA GLY A 481 26.94 -19.05 19.40
C GLY A 481 27.94 -18.04 18.82
N THR A 482 29.24 -18.27 19.02
CA THR A 482 30.34 -17.39 18.56
C THR A 482 30.37 -17.18 17.04
N GLN A 483 29.65 -17.96 16.25
CA GLN A 483 29.50 -17.73 14.81
C GLN A 483 28.70 -16.47 14.49
N TRP A 484 28.04 -15.86 15.48
CA TRP A 484 27.25 -14.64 15.32
C TRP A 484 27.98 -13.39 15.82
N ASP A 485 29.16 -13.53 16.48
CA ASP A 485 29.93 -12.37 17.01
C ASP A 485 30.39 -11.39 15.91
N ALA A 486 30.52 -11.83 14.67
CA ALA A 486 31.06 -11.02 13.57
C ALA A 486 30.03 -10.54 12.54
N PRO A 487 28.93 -11.26 12.23
CA PRO A 487 27.97 -10.83 11.21
C PRO A 487 27.26 -9.53 11.57
N THR A 488 27.26 -8.58 10.61
CA THR A 488 26.61 -7.27 10.77
C THR A 488 25.21 -7.25 10.14
N PHE A 489 24.44 -6.18 10.41
CA PHE A 489 23.12 -5.95 9.79
C PHE A 489 23.23 -5.93 8.26
N GLU A 490 24.25 -5.23 7.69
CA GLU A 490 24.47 -5.19 6.25
C GLU A 490 24.78 -6.58 5.69
N GLN A 491 25.64 -7.35 6.37
CA GLN A 491 25.98 -8.70 5.92
C GLN A 491 24.81 -9.68 6.02
N ALA A 492 23.92 -9.50 6.99
CA ALA A 492 22.67 -10.27 7.06
C ALA A 492 21.70 -9.86 5.91
N LEU A 493 21.59 -8.56 5.61
CA LEU A 493 20.82 -8.07 4.48
C LEU A 493 21.36 -8.61 3.13
N ASP A 494 22.69 -8.71 3.03
CA ASP A 494 23.40 -9.17 1.83
C ASP A 494 23.48 -10.72 1.72
N MET A 495 22.83 -11.47 2.64
CA MET A 495 22.91 -12.94 2.65
C MET A 495 24.35 -13.45 2.75
N ALA A 496 25.16 -12.80 3.54
CA ALA A 496 26.60 -13.01 3.61
C ALA A 496 27.12 -13.12 5.06
N THR A 497 26.30 -13.69 5.96
CA THR A 497 26.66 -13.90 7.36
C THR A 497 27.86 -14.85 7.53
N GLY A 498 28.16 -15.66 6.53
CA GLY A 498 29.20 -16.70 6.60
C GLY A 498 28.73 -17.96 7.33
N ASN A 499 27.50 -17.98 7.83
CA ASN A 499 26.88 -19.11 8.55
C ASN A 499 25.94 -19.85 7.62
N TYR A 500 26.29 -21.07 7.23
CA TYR A 500 25.48 -21.90 6.32
C TYR A 500 25.84 -23.38 6.44
N THR A 501 24.99 -24.26 5.97
CA THR A 501 25.28 -25.72 5.91
C THR A 501 25.87 -26.07 4.55
N SER A 502 25.27 -25.61 3.46
CA SER A 502 25.71 -25.83 2.08
C SER A 502 26.15 -24.55 1.41
N ALA A 503 27.26 -24.62 0.69
CA ALA A 503 27.82 -23.49 -0.06
C ALA A 503 27.11 -23.17 -1.38
N GLY A 504 26.10 -23.97 -1.77
CA GLY A 504 25.26 -23.71 -2.94
C GLY A 504 24.33 -22.51 -2.73
N THR A 505 24.16 -21.69 -3.76
CA THR A 505 23.45 -20.41 -3.69
C THR A 505 22.09 -20.45 -2.97
N THR A 506 21.28 -21.48 -3.21
CA THR A 506 19.92 -21.62 -2.64
C THR A 506 19.69 -23.00 -2.01
N THR A 507 20.74 -23.80 -1.81
CA THR A 507 20.60 -25.20 -1.35
C THR A 507 20.00 -25.27 0.05
N ASP A 508 20.46 -24.45 0.97
CA ASP A 508 19.94 -24.42 2.34
C ASP A 508 18.51 -23.90 2.36
N GLU A 509 18.19 -22.85 1.61
CA GLU A 509 16.83 -22.29 1.51
C GLU A 509 15.81 -23.33 0.98
N ALA A 510 16.21 -24.14 0.00
CA ALA A 510 15.35 -25.17 -0.61
C ALA A 510 15.33 -26.48 0.19
N SER A 511 16.02 -26.57 1.33
CA SER A 511 16.15 -27.80 2.09
C SER A 511 14.87 -28.14 2.87
N GLN A 512 14.66 -29.46 3.11
CA GLN A 512 13.59 -29.92 4.00
C GLN A 512 13.80 -29.41 5.43
N ALA A 513 15.05 -29.27 5.87
CA ALA A 513 15.38 -28.71 7.18
C ALA A 513 14.87 -27.28 7.34
N MET A 514 15.07 -26.43 6.30
CA MET A 514 14.54 -25.06 6.27
C MET A 514 13.00 -25.05 6.28
N ALA A 515 12.38 -25.92 5.49
CA ALA A 515 10.93 -26.04 5.47
C ALA A 515 10.36 -26.40 6.86
N ASP A 516 10.91 -27.42 7.51
CA ASP A 516 10.38 -27.94 8.77
C ASP A 516 10.82 -27.11 10.00
N GLY A 517 12.06 -26.57 9.99
CA GLY A 517 12.63 -25.83 11.12
C GLY A 517 12.30 -24.35 11.13
N PHE A 518 11.98 -23.76 9.97
CA PHE A 518 11.75 -22.33 9.86
C PHE A 518 10.37 -21.96 9.25
N PHE A 519 10.04 -22.45 8.04
CA PHE A 519 8.81 -21.98 7.38
C PHE A 519 7.54 -22.51 8.06
N LYS A 520 7.49 -23.77 8.44
CA LYS A 520 6.31 -24.42 9.03
C LYS A 520 6.12 -24.15 10.53
N VAL A 521 7.11 -23.62 11.23
CA VAL A 521 7.00 -23.34 12.67
C VAL A 521 6.37 -21.97 12.91
N GLY A 522 5.59 -21.85 13.99
CA GLY A 522 4.77 -20.66 14.25
C GLY A 522 5.38 -19.66 15.23
N THR A 523 6.31 -20.06 16.12
CA THR A 523 6.81 -19.20 17.20
C THR A 523 8.16 -18.56 16.88
N HIS A 524 8.41 -17.41 17.49
CA HIS A 524 9.70 -16.71 17.38
C HIS A 524 10.85 -17.60 17.86
N ALA A 525 10.68 -18.24 19.03
CA ALA A 525 11.73 -19.09 19.60
C ALA A 525 12.14 -20.22 18.66
N GLN A 526 11.19 -20.85 17.96
CA GLN A 526 11.50 -21.91 16.98
C GLN A 526 12.22 -21.34 15.75
N LYS A 527 11.72 -20.24 15.18
CA LYS A 527 12.33 -19.60 14.00
C LYS A 527 13.73 -19.09 14.30
N ALA A 528 13.92 -18.36 15.41
CA ALA A 528 15.21 -17.85 15.82
C ALA A 528 16.20 -18.97 16.19
N GLY A 529 15.74 -19.98 16.95
CA GLY A 529 16.57 -21.13 17.29
C GLY A 529 17.10 -21.87 16.06
N PHE A 530 16.26 -22.07 15.03
CA PHE A 530 16.70 -22.64 13.76
C PHE A 530 17.66 -21.71 13.02
N ALA A 531 17.32 -20.42 12.89
CA ALA A 531 18.14 -19.43 12.19
C ALA A 531 19.55 -19.31 12.81
N CYS A 532 19.64 -19.25 14.15
CA CYS A 532 20.90 -19.14 14.87
C CYS A 532 21.74 -20.45 14.84
N SER A 533 21.16 -21.58 14.42
CA SER A 533 21.84 -22.89 14.43
C SER A 533 22.79 -23.12 13.25
N TYR A 534 22.74 -22.25 12.21
CA TYR A 534 23.65 -22.40 11.07
C TYR A 534 25.11 -22.26 11.50
N PRO A 535 25.98 -23.23 11.09
CA PRO A 535 27.39 -23.24 11.51
C PRO A 535 28.24 -22.25 10.71
N TYR A 536 29.24 -21.68 11.36
CA TYR A 536 30.26 -20.87 10.68
C TYR A 536 30.98 -21.68 9.59
N LYS A 537 31.15 -21.08 8.42
CA LYS A 537 31.85 -21.68 7.27
C LYS A 537 32.87 -20.75 6.62
N THR A 538 32.60 -19.44 6.62
CA THR A 538 33.51 -18.46 5.98
C THR A 538 33.37 -17.11 6.63
N THR A 539 34.33 -16.23 6.39
CA THR A 539 34.32 -14.85 6.88
C THR A 539 33.07 -14.12 6.41
N PRO A 540 32.29 -13.48 7.31
CA PRO A 540 31.16 -12.65 6.93
C PRO A 540 31.50 -11.63 5.85
N GLY A 541 30.58 -11.37 4.93
CA GLY A 541 30.75 -10.44 3.82
C GLY A 541 31.53 -10.99 2.62
N THR A 542 31.98 -12.25 2.64
CA THR A 542 32.84 -12.79 1.54
C THR A 542 32.10 -13.73 0.60
N LYS A 543 30.96 -14.29 1.01
CA LYS A 543 30.23 -15.27 0.21
C LYS A 543 28.73 -15.10 0.38
N PHE A 544 28.03 -15.02 -0.75
CA PHE A 544 26.57 -15.06 -0.81
C PHE A 544 26.06 -16.51 -0.68
N VAL A 545 25.16 -16.73 0.27
CA VAL A 545 24.33 -17.93 0.41
C VAL A 545 22.92 -17.49 0.80
N TYR A 546 21.95 -17.72 -0.07
CA TYR A 546 20.60 -17.20 0.12
C TYR A 546 19.89 -17.87 1.29
N HIS A 547 19.53 -17.09 2.31
CA HIS A 547 18.81 -17.53 3.49
C HIS A 547 17.73 -16.54 3.89
N THR A 548 16.47 -16.97 3.94
CA THR A 548 15.39 -16.16 4.55
C THR A 548 15.61 -15.94 6.05
N THR A 549 16.32 -16.84 6.71
CA THR A 549 16.72 -16.72 8.13
C THR A 549 17.58 -15.48 8.40
N ASP A 550 18.48 -15.12 7.50
CA ASP A 550 19.36 -13.95 7.68
C ASP A 550 18.54 -12.65 7.75
N THR A 551 17.57 -12.48 6.84
CA THR A 551 16.65 -11.32 6.91
C THR A 551 15.69 -11.37 8.07
N TYR A 552 15.29 -12.55 8.54
CA TYR A 552 14.49 -12.69 9.75
C TYR A 552 15.26 -12.21 10.99
N LEU A 553 16.52 -12.60 11.13
CA LEU A 553 17.40 -12.15 12.21
C LEU A 553 17.69 -10.65 12.10
N LEU A 554 17.92 -10.13 10.89
CA LEU A 554 18.02 -8.70 10.64
C LEU A 554 16.76 -7.94 11.09
N GLY A 555 15.56 -8.42 10.72
CA GLY A 555 14.30 -7.83 11.15
C GLY A 555 14.13 -7.83 12.67
N ARG A 556 14.60 -8.91 13.33
CA ARG A 556 14.65 -8.99 14.81
C ARG A 556 15.63 -7.95 15.36
N ALA A 557 16.83 -7.88 14.83
CA ALA A 557 17.88 -6.96 15.25
C ALA A 557 17.46 -5.49 15.10
N MET A 558 16.93 -5.11 13.93
CA MET A 558 16.37 -3.77 13.68
C MET A 558 15.24 -3.43 14.67
N GLY A 559 14.36 -4.38 14.96
CA GLY A 559 13.28 -4.19 15.92
C GLY A 559 13.78 -3.96 17.35
N GLN A 560 14.78 -4.70 17.80
CA GLN A 560 15.38 -4.53 19.13
C GLN A 560 16.19 -3.24 19.23
N TYR A 561 16.98 -2.92 18.20
CA TYR A 561 17.66 -1.63 18.11
C TYR A 561 16.66 -0.48 18.20
N TYR A 562 15.59 -0.52 17.42
CA TYR A 562 14.57 0.53 17.44
C TYR A 562 13.90 0.68 18.81
N LYS A 563 13.58 -0.44 19.48
CA LYS A 563 13.07 -0.41 20.87
C LYS A 563 14.04 0.26 21.84
N SER A 564 15.33 0.10 21.67
CA SER A 564 16.33 0.76 22.52
C SER A 564 16.34 2.29 22.34
N GLN A 565 15.96 2.77 21.16
CA GLN A 565 15.91 4.21 20.83
C GLN A 565 14.56 4.85 21.14
N ALA A 566 13.47 4.12 20.87
CA ALA A 566 12.08 4.66 20.92
C ALA A 566 11.28 4.15 22.13
N GLY A 567 11.84 3.24 22.94
CA GLY A 567 11.19 2.65 24.11
C GLY A 567 10.70 1.22 23.88
N SER A 568 10.51 0.48 24.96
CA SER A 568 10.22 -0.96 24.94
C SER A 568 8.88 -1.34 24.25
N GLY A 569 7.93 -0.41 24.19
CA GLY A 569 6.64 -0.58 23.50
C GLY A 569 6.67 -0.30 22.00
N ALA A 570 7.80 0.20 21.46
CA ALA A 570 7.91 0.55 20.04
C ALA A 570 7.84 -0.70 19.13
N ASP A 571 7.25 -0.53 17.95
CA ASP A 571 7.15 -1.58 16.92
C ASP A 571 7.75 -1.08 15.61
N PHE A 572 8.90 -1.61 15.24
CA PHE A 572 9.62 -1.16 14.05
C PHE A 572 8.79 -1.22 12.76
N PHE A 573 8.00 -2.27 12.58
CA PHE A 573 7.19 -2.39 11.37
C PHE A 573 6.10 -1.30 11.33
N ASN A 574 5.36 -1.13 12.42
CA ASN A 574 4.28 -0.15 12.46
C ASN A 574 4.83 1.29 12.44
N ASP A 575 5.78 1.59 13.34
CA ASP A 575 6.22 2.97 13.56
C ASP A 575 7.12 3.48 12.42
N VAL A 576 7.98 2.60 11.86
CA VAL A 576 8.97 2.99 10.84
C VAL A 576 8.49 2.63 9.42
N MET A 577 8.15 1.35 9.18
CA MET A 577 7.76 0.94 7.83
C MET A 577 6.40 1.52 7.44
N VAL A 578 5.40 1.39 8.32
CA VAL A 578 4.05 1.86 8.00
C VAL A 578 3.96 3.38 8.11
N ASP A 579 4.30 3.96 9.26
CA ASP A 579 4.01 5.37 9.52
C ASP A 579 4.98 6.33 8.82
N GLU A 580 6.25 5.94 8.65
CA GLU A 580 7.27 6.81 8.05
C GLU A 580 7.51 6.56 6.55
N ILE A 581 7.09 5.38 6.02
CA ILE A 581 7.28 5.04 4.59
C ILE A 581 5.96 4.77 3.89
N TYR A 582 5.16 3.77 4.32
CA TYR A 582 4.01 3.30 3.53
C TYR A 582 2.88 4.33 3.48
N ARG A 583 2.47 4.88 4.63
CA ARG A 583 1.44 5.93 4.69
C ARG A 583 1.83 7.19 3.91
N PRO A 584 3.04 7.75 4.06
CA PRO A 584 3.46 8.91 3.28
C PRO A 584 3.60 8.65 1.78
N LEU A 585 3.92 7.42 1.36
CA LEU A 585 3.88 6.99 -0.04
C LEU A 585 2.45 6.80 -0.56
N GLY A 586 1.46 6.74 0.33
CA GLY A 586 0.07 6.49 -0.01
C GLY A 586 -0.19 5.07 -0.46
N LEU A 587 0.47 4.09 0.16
CA LEU A 587 0.19 2.68 -0.06
C LEU A 587 -1.19 2.31 0.48
N SER A 588 -1.76 1.21 0.00
CA SER A 588 -3.04 0.69 0.45
C SER A 588 -3.01 0.26 1.92
N PRO A 589 -4.12 0.30 2.64
CA PRO A 589 -4.19 -0.23 4.01
C PRO A 589 -3.79 -1.70 4.12
N THR A 590 -3.92 -2.47 3.04
CA THR A 590 -3.53 -3.88 2.97
C THR A 590 -2.04 -4.09 3.19
N SER A 591 -1.20 -3.18 2.69
CA SER A 591 0.25 -3.21 2.91
C SER A 591 0.67 -2.82 4.35
N HIS A 592 -0.23 -2.25 5.15
CA HIS A 592 0.07 -1.82 6.51
C HIS A 592 0.12 -2.98 7.54
N VAL A 593 -0.07 -4.21 7.10
CA VAL A 593 -0.04 -5.41 7.96
C VAL A 593 1.01 -6.39 7.45
N SER A 594 1.83 -6.90 8.37
CA SER A 594 2.83 -7.94 8.10
C SER A 594 2.44 -9.26 8.76
N SER A 595 2.85 -10.38 8.18
CA SER A 595 2.83 -11.67 8.89
C SER A 595 3.80 -11.62 10.08
N ARG A 596 3.35 -12.18 11.21
CA ARG A 596 4.10 -12.21 12.47
C ARG A 596 4.09 -13.61 13.08
N THR A 597 5.02 -13.86 13.96
CA THR A 597 5.00 -15.08 14.79
C THR A 597 3.75 -15.11 15.68
N GLN A 598 3.28 -16.32 16.00
CA GLN A 598 2.01 -16.59 16.69
C GLN A 598 2.14 -16.52 18.22
N ASP A 599 3.33 -16.25 18.74
CA ASP A 599 3.62 -16.07 20.15
C ASP A 599 3.58 -14.59 20.58
N THR A 600 3.81 -14.32 21.86
CA THR A 600 3.81 -12.97 22.43
C THR A 600 4.91 -12.06 21.88
N ALA A 601 5.95 -12.60 21.23
CA ALA A 601 6.98 -11.82 20.55
C ALA A 601 6.39 -11.10 19.33
N ALA A 602 5.39 -11.69 18.68
CA ALA A 602 4.71 -11.15 17.49
C ALA A 602 5.70 -10.59 16.46
N GLN A 603 6.85 -11.29 16.27
CA GLN A 603 7.96 -10.84 15.44
C GLN A 603 7.55 -10.80 13.97
N PRO A 604 7.65 -9.66 13.27
CA PRO A 604 7.45 -9.58 11.82
C PRO A 604 8.46 -10.46 11.07
N PHE A 605 8.02 -11.07 9.95
CA PHE A 605 8.87 -12.05 9.26
C PHE A 605 10.05 -11.42 8.49
N ALA A 606 9.94 -10.17 8.09
CA ALA A 606 10.94 -9.39 7.37
C ALA A 606 11.43 -9.96 6.01
N GLY A 607 11.56 -11.28 5.88
CA GLY A 607 11.97 -11.96 4.65
C GLY A 607 10.82 -12.35 3.72
N TYR A 608 9.56 -12.27 4.20
CA TYR A 608 8.30 -12.54 3.51
C TYR A 608 7.14 -12.04 4.39
N GLY A 609 5.88 -12.22 3.95
CA GLY A 609 4.72 -11.96 4.81
C GLY A 609 4.07 -10.58 4.63
N LEU A 610 4.47 -9.81 3.60
CA LEU A 610 3.76 -8.60 3.19
C LEU A 610 2.73 -8.93 2.11
N VAL A 611 1.73 -8.07 1.97
CA VAL A 611 0.72 -8.14 0.92
C VAL A 611 0.66 -6.80 0.21
N TYR A 612 0.46 -6.85 -1.10
CA TYR A 612 0.38 -5.66 -1.94
C TYR A 612 -0.83 -5.71 -2.85
N VAL A 613 -1.33 -4.56 -3.25
CA VAL A 613 -2.05 -4.39 -4.49
C VAL A 613 -1.12 -3.79 -5.56
N ARG A 614 -1.49 -3.85 -6.84
CA ARG A 614 -0.61 -3.43 -7.94
C ARG A 614 -0.11 -1.98 -7.84
N ASP A 615 -0.90 -1.07 -7.24
CA ASP A 615 -0.53 0.32 -7.00
C ASP A 615 0.61 0.44 -5.97
N ASP A 616 0.59 -0.41 -4.93
CA ASP A 616 1.65 -0.46 -3.91
C ASP A 616 2.99 -0.88 -4.54
N VAL A 617 2.94 -1.91 -5.40
CA VAL A 617 4.14 -2.44 -6.06
C VAL A 617 4.85 -1.36 -6.88
N VAL A 618 4.10 -0.60 -7.69
CA VAL A 618 4.72 0.45 -8.52
C VAL A 618 5.22 1.62 -7.69
N LYS A 619 4.51 2.01 -6.64
CA LYS A 619 4.95 3.08 -5.73
C LYS A 619 6.22 2.71 -4.97
N LEU A 620 6.33 1.47 -4.48
CA LEU A 620 7.55 0.97 -3.84
C LEU A 620 8.73 0.96 -4.82
N GLY A 621 8.51 0.53 -6.06
CA GLY A 621 9.54 0.57 -7.10
C GLY A 621 9.95 1.99 -7.48
N GLU A 622 9.00 2.90 -7.71
CA GLU A 622 9.30 4.31 -8.04
C GLU A 622 9.94 5.06 -6.87
N PHE A 623 9.60 4.72 -5.62
CA PHE A 623 10.21 5.31 -4.44
C PHE A 623 11.74 5.17 -4.43
N LEU A 624 12.25 4.01 -4.86
CA LEU A 624 13.68 3.84 -4.99
C LEU A 624 14.19 4.32 -6.35
N ASN A 625 13.64 3.83 -7.45
CA ASN A 625 14.17 4.03 -8.79
C ASN A 625 14.13 5.49 -9.27
N LYS A 626 13.02 6.17 -9.01
CA LYS A 626 12.78 7.54 -9.49
C LYS A 626 12.97 8.59 -8.40
N ALA A 627 12.36 8.36 -7.23
CA ALA A 627 12.43 9.31 -6.12
C ALA A 627 13.73 9.19 -5.31
N GLN A 628 14.55 8.16 -5.56
CA GLN A 628 15.84 7.93 -4.88
C GLN A 628 15.72 7.96 -3.35
N GLY A 629 14.68 7.31 -2.83
CA GLY A 629 14.39 7.22 -1.40
C GLY A 629 13.87 8.52 -0.78
N LYS A 630 13.35 9.44 -1.58
CA LYS A 630 12.75 10.70 -1.09
C LYS A 630 11.24 10.64 -1.07
N ILE A 631 10.64 11.16 -0.01
CA ILE A 631 9.18 11.39 0.08
C ILE A 631 8.95 12.90 0.13
N GLN A 632 8.15 13.41 -0.81
CA GLN A 632 7.87 14.85 -0.93
C GLN A 632 9.13 15.73 -0.93
N GLY A 633 10.20 15.24 -1.58
CA GLY A 633 11.49 15.93 -1.66
C GLY A 633 12.42 15.73 -0.47
N THR A 634 11.93 15.19 0.65
CA THR A 634 12.73 14.92 1.85
C THR A 634 13.39 13.54 1.75
N GLN A 635 14.70 13.46 2.00
CA GLN A 635 15.42 12.20 2.02
C GLN A 635 14.95 11.32 3.18
N THR A 636 14.29 10.22 2.87
CA THR A 636 13.70 9.28 3.84
C THR A 636 14.59 8.06 4.04
N LEU A 637 15.19 7.54 2.97
CA LEU A 637 16.16 6.46 3.01
C LEU A 637 17.58 7.03 2.93
N ASP A 638 18.57 6.33 3.50
CA ASP A 638 19.98 6.76 3.43
C ASP A 638 20.46 6.88 1.98
N ALA A 639 20.97 8.06 1.61
CA ALA A 639 21.34 8.37 0.23
C ALA A 639 22.55 7.56 -0.26
N VAL A 640 23.45 7.14 0.64
CA VAL A 640 24.62 6.33 0.27
C VAL A 640 24.18 4.92 -0.08
N MET A 641 23.35 4.30 0.74
CA MET A 641 22.81 2.96 0.48
C MET A 641 21.89 2.96 -0.77
N VAL A 642 21.06 3.99 -0.93
CA VAL A 642 20.23 4.16 -2.14
C VAL A 642 21.10 4.22 -3.40
N THR A 643 22.16 5.02 -3.38
CA THR A 643 23.09 5.14 -4.51
C THR A 643 23.80 3.80 -4.78
N ALA A 644 24.28 3.12 -3.74
CA ALA A 644 24.90 1.81 -3.86
C ALA A 644 23.95 0.75 -4.41
N THR A 645 22.66 0.85 -4.11
CA THR A 645 21.63 -0.04 -4.65
C THR A 645 21.32 0.24 -6.12
N LEU A 646 21.14 1.51 -6.50
CA LEU A 646 20.80 1.86 -7.89
C LEU A 646 22.00 1.81 -8.85
N SER A 647 23.21 1.98 -8.33
CA SER A 647 24.46 2.02 -9.10
C SER A 647 25.48 1.08 -8.47
N LEU A 648 25.27 -0.22 -8.61
CA LEU A 648 26.06 -1.27 -7.95
C LEU A 648 27.59 -1.08 -8.12
N GLY A 649 28.04 -0.54 -9.25
CA GLY A 649 29.46 -0.34 -9.52
C GLY A 649 30.24 -1.67 -9.52
N SER A 650 31.29 -1.73 -8.69
CA SER A 650 32.06 -2.97 -8.43
C SER A 650 31.56 -3.71 -7.18
N GLY A 651 30.48 -3.22 -6.52
CA GLY A 651 29.94 -3.82 -5.31
C GLY A 651 29.11 -5.08 -5.57
N GLY A 652 28.58 -5.62 -4.48
CA GLY A 652 27.72 -6.79 -4.47
C GLY A 652 28.48 -8.11 -4.62
N LEU A 653 27.92 -9.14 -3.99
CA LEU A 653 28.47 -10.49 -4.07
C LEU A 653 27.91 -11.26 -5.27
N GLN A 654 28.70 -12.12 -5.85
CA GLN A 654 28.24 -13.01 -6.91
C GLN A 654 27.15 -13.94 -6.36
N ALA A 655 25.97 -13.93 -7.00
CA ALA A 655 24.76 -14.59 -6.50
C ALA A 655 24.22 -15.64 -7.49
N GLY A 656 25.10 -16.39 -8.15
CA GLY A 656 24.74 -17.39 -9.14
C GLY A 656 25.71 -17.36 -10.31
N SER A 657 25.24 -16.98 -11.52
CA SER A 657 26.11 -16.83 -12.69
C SER A 657 27.00 -15.60 -12.60
N ALA A 658 27.91 -15.43 -13.56
CA ALA A 658 28.73 -14.22 -13.65
C ALA A 658 27.88 -12.95 -13.90
N ALA A 659 26.66 -13.12 -14.43
CA ALA A 659 25.70 -12.05 -14.70
C ALA A 659 24.87 -11.67 -13.46
N ASP A 660 24.98 -12.39 -12.34
CA ASP A 660 24.15 -12.18 -11.14
C ASP A 660 24.94 -11.63 -9.97
N ARG A 661 24.37 -10.67 -9.27
CA ARG A 661 24.90 -10.11 -8.01
C ARG A 661 23.78 -9.96 -6.99
N TYR A 662 24.16 -9.78 -5.73
CA TYR A 662 23.25 -9.43 -4.64
C TYR A 662 23.86 -8.35 -3.77
N ASN A 663 23.08 -7.34 -3.37
CA ASN A 663 23.48 -6.25 -2.51
C ASN A 663 22.26 -5.52 -1.92
N ASN A 664 22.32 -5.11 -0.66
CA ASN A 664 21.28 -4.34 0.02
C ASN A 664 19.86 -4.95 -0.08
N GLY A 665 19.76 -6.28 -0.11
CA GLY A 665 18.47 -6.97 -0.25
C GLY A 665 17.93 -7.06 -1.68
N PHE A 666 18.70 -6.68 -2.69
CA PHE A 666 18.34 -6.70 -4.10
C PHE A 666 19.20 -7.68 -4.91
N TRP A 667 18.56 -8.38 -5.82
CA TRP A 667 19.23 -9.08 -6.91
C TRP A 667 19.61 -8.09 -8.01
N TYR A 668 20.67 -8.43 -8.76
CA TYR A 668 21.11 -7.65 -9.92
C TYR A 668 21.37 -8.59 -11.07
N TYR A 669 21.03 -8.10 -12.27
CA TYR A 669 21.35 -8.76 -13.52
C TYR A 669 22.09 -7.79 -14.46
N ASP A 670 23.19 -8.29 -15.10
CA ASP A 670 23.97 -7.49 -16.02
C ASP A 670 23.39 -7.57 -17.44
N LEU A 671 22.75 -6.48 -17.89
CA LEU A 671 22.15 -6.40 -19.23
C LEU A 671 23.14 -6.63 -20.38
N LYS A 672 24.44 -6.38 -20.15
CA LYS A 672 25.47 -6.65 -21.19
C LYS A 672 25.64 -8.15 -21.46
N GLN A 673 25.37 -8.99 -20.46
CA GLN A 673 25.50 -10.44 -20.56
C GLN A 673 24.19 -11.15 -20.99
N ASP A 674 23.11 -10.36 -21.13
CA ASP A 674 21.83 -10.90 -21.59
C ASP A 674 21.88 -11.27 -23.08
N THR A 675 21.08 -12.24 -23.49
CA THR A 675 20.93 -12.65 -24.88
C THR A 675 20.22 -11.61 -25.74
N HIS A 676 19.44 -10.69 -25.11
CA HIS A 676 18.86 -9.55 -25.81
C HIS A 676 19.87 -8.41 -25.91
N ASN A 677 19.88 -7.73 -27.05
CA ASN A 677 20.79 -6.60 -27.26
C ASN A 677 20.19 -5.29 -26.78
N TYR A 678 20.53 -4.85 -25.55
CA TYR A 678 20.14 -3.57 -25.01
C TYR A 678 21.03 -2.38 -25.45
N GLY A 679 22.05 -2.62 -26.25
CA GLY A 679 23.01 -1.60 -26.66
C GLY A 679 24.12 -1.32 -25.64
N CYS A 680 24.24 -2.09 -24.59
CA CYS A 680 25.22 -1.85 -23.52
C CYS A 680 26.66 -2.21 -23.95
N SER A 681 27.54 -1.23 -23.97
CA SER A 681 28.98 -1.44 -24.26
C SER A 681 29.77 -1.94 -23.04
N THR A 682 29.32 -1.62 -21.83
CA THR A 682 29.89 -2.02 -20.54
C THR A 682 28.83 -2.71 -19.68
N ALA A 683 29.22 -3.32 -18.57
CA ALA A 683 28.30 -3.92 -17.62
C ALA A 683 27.26 -2.89 -17.15
N LYS A 684 25.98 -3.29 -17.19
CA LYS A 684 24.86 -2.47 -16.74
C LYS A 684 24.00 -3.29 -15.79
N TRP A 685 24.27 -3.14 -14.52
CA TRP A 685 23.60 -3.84 -13.46
C TRP A 685 22.20 -3.27 -13.20
N VAL A 686 21.18 -4.11 -13.25
CA VAL A 686 19.79 -3.74 -13.01
C VAL A 686 19.34 -4.36 -11.69
N PRO A 687 19.03 -3.55 -10.68
CA PRO A 687 18.47 -4.05 -9.43
C PRO A 687 17.03 -4.54 -9.61
N TYR A 688 16.71 -5.66 -8.99
CA TYR A 688 15.34 -6.16 -8.95
C TYR A 688 15.05 -6.90 -7.65
N MET A 689 13.77 -6.83 -7.23
CA MET A 689 13.24 -7.65 -6.16
C MET A 689 12.74 -8.96 -6.74
N SER A 690 13.02 -10.07 -6.07
CA SER A 690 12.58 -11.39 -6.51
C SER A 690 11.80 -12.11 -5.42
N GLY A 691 10.72 -12.79 -5.79
CA GLY A 691 9.88 -13.56 -4.89
C GLY A 691 9.59 -14.97 -5.42
N TYR A 692 9.44 -15.92 -4.51
CA TYR A 692 9.13 -17.30 -4.84
C TYR A 692 7.85 -17.40 -5.68
N GLY A 693 7.82 -18.35 -6.60
CA GLY A 693 6.66 -18.59 -7.47
C GLY A 693 6.67 -17.82 -8.77
N GLY A 694 7.59 -16.86 -8.98
CA GLY A 694 7.73 -16.11 -10.23
C GLY A 694 7.38 -14.63 -10.08
N ILE A 695 7.85 -13.99 -9.01
CA ILE A 695 7.66 -12.57 -8.74
C ILE A 695 8.95 -11.83 -9.08
N SER A 696 8.83 -10.77 -9.86
CA SER A 696 9.93 -9.86 -10.15
C SER A 696 9.43 -8.42 -10.18
N VAL A 697 10.12 -7.52 -9.47
CA VAL A 697 9.91 -6.06 -9.54
C VAL A 697 11.24 -5.44 -9.93
N VAL A 698 11.32 -4.90 -11.14
CA VAL A 698 12.57 -4.55 -11.82
C VAL A 698 12.70 -3.03 -11.92
N LEU A 699 13.80 -2.51 -11.39
CA LEU A 699 14.12 -1.10 -11.40
C LEU A 699 15.00 -0.78 -12.62
N LEU A 700 14.35 -0.48 -13.75
CA LEU A 700 15.05 -0.32 -15.02
C LEU A 700 15.84 1.00 -15.07
N PRO A 701 17.06 0.99 -15.70
CA PRO A 701 17.94 2.18 -15.73
C PRO A 701 17.37 3.39 -16.47
N ASN A 702 16.36 3.20 -17.32
CA ASN A 702 15.63 4.26 -18.01
C ASN A 702 14.52 4.93 -17.16
N GLY A 703 14.48 4.62 -15.86
CA GLY A 703 13.51 5.18 -14.91
C GLY A 703 12.14 4.48 -14.90
N MET A 704 11.99 3.39 -15.65
CA MET A 704 10.78 2.57 -15.60
C MET A 704 10.85 1.57 -14.43
N VAL A 705 9.68 1.20 -13.90
CA VAL A 705 9.52 0.07 -13.00
C VAL A 705 8.65 -0.96 -13.71
N TYR A 706 9.22 -2.12 -14.01
CA TYR A 706 8.49 -3.27 -14.52
C TYR A 706 8.19 -4.23 -13.35
N TYR A 707 7.01 -4.82 -13.33
CA TYR A 707 6.70 -5.87 -12.36
C TYR A 707 5.89 -7.00 -12.99
N GLN A 708 6.07 -8.20 -12.43
CA GLN A 708 5.24 -9.37 -12.71
C GLN A 708 5.04 -10.20 -11.43
N PHE A 709 3.84 -10.75 -11.29
CA PHE A 709 3.48 -11.74 -10.27
C PHE A 709 2.88 -12.93 -11.00
N SER A 710 3.52 -14.09 -10.85
CA SER A 710 3.12 -15.33 -11.51
C SER A 710 3.13 -16.50 -10.54
N ASP A 711 2.69 -17.66 -11.02
CA ASP A 711 2.51 -18.86 -10.20
C ASP A 711 3.19 -20.11 -10.80
N ASN A 712 4.21 -19.93 -11.68
CA ASN A 712 4.88 -21.03 -12.36
C ASN A 712 6.40 -21.05 -12.21
N GLY A 713 6.95 -20.24 -11.29
CA GLY A 713 8.39 -20.18 -11.03
C GLY A 713 9.21 -19.40 -12.06
N GLN A 714 8.58 -18.75 -13.05
CA GLN A 714 9.26 -17.94 -14.06
C GLN A 714 9.61 -16.56 -13.49
N LEU A 715 10.91 -16.33 -13.32
CA LEU A 715 11.45 -15.06 -12.78
C LEU A 715 12.01 -14.15 -13.88
N THR A 716 12.08 -14.63 -15.13
CA THR A 716 12.67 -13.91 -16.27
C THR A 716 11.77 -12.76 -16.72
N TRP A 717 12.40 -11.67 -17.14
CA TRP A 717 11.75 -10.43 -17.60
C TRP A 717 12.44 -9.82 -18.84
N GLY A 718 13.34 -10.55 -19.49
CA GLY A 718 14.17 -10.04 -20.60
C GLY A 718 13.36 -9.58 -21.81
N LYS A 719 12.31 -10.33 -22.21
CA LYS A 719 11.44 -9.93 -23.33
C LYS A 719 10.67 -8.64 -23.02
N SER A 720 10.24 -8.48 -21.77
CA SER A 720 9.58 -7.25 -21.32
C SER A 720 10.55 -6.08 -21.35
N ALA A 721 11.75 -6.26 -20.79
CA ALA A 721 12.77 -5.22 -20.72
C ALA A 721 13.23 -4.76 -22.13
N ILE A 722 13.43 -5.67 -23.10
CA ILE A 722 13.85 -5.25 -24.43
C ILE A 722 12.77 -4.43 -25.16
N GLU A 723 11.49 -4.69 -24.91
CA GLU A 723 10.40 -3.86 -25.44
C GLU A 723 10.39 -2.46 -24.78
N LEU A 724 10.62 -2.39 -23.47
CA LEU A 724 10.71 -1.14 -22.75
C LEU A 724 11.96 -0.31 -23.12
N ASN A 725 13.04 -0.97 -23.50
CA ASN A 725 14.24 -0.33 -24.05
C ASN A 725 13.98 0.41 -25.37
N LYS A 726 12.96 0.01 -26.16
CA LYS A 726 12.55 0.72 -27.39
C LYS A 726 11.86 2.05 -27.08
N ILE A 727 11.18 2.17 -25.93
CA ILE A 727 10.53 3.40 -25.50
C ILE A 727 11.57 4.40 -24.98
N ALA A 728 12.51 3.94 -24.17
CA ALA A 728 13.62 4.72 -23.65
C ALA A 728 14.83 3.82 -23.45
N ALA A 729 15.96 4.18 -24.06
CA ALA A 729 17.17 3.39 -24.02
C ALA A 729 17.72 3.22 -22.59
N MET A 730 18.10 2.00 -22.21
CA MET A 730 18.70 1.69 -20.91
C MET A 730 20.21 1.90 -20.90
N CYS A 731 20.84 1.82 -22.09
CA CYS A 731 22.27 2.03 -22.32
C CYS A 731 22.43 3.03 -23.47
N PRO A 732 22.25 4.35 -23.20
CA PRO A 732 22.35 5.39 -24.20
C PRO A 732 23.78 5.63 -24.70
#